data_2115c2b9472f12910801c41f28c8a433
#
_entry.id   2115c2b9472f12910801c41f28c8a433
#
_cell.length_a   1.000
_cell.length_b   1.000
_cell.length_c   1.000
_cell.angle_alpha   90.00
_cell.angle_beta   90.00
_cell.angle_gamma   90.00
#
_symmetry.space_group_name_H-M   'P 1'
#
loop_
_entity.id
_entity.type
_entity.pdbx_description
1 polymer ?
#
loop_
_entity_poly.entity_id
_entity_poly.type
_entity_poly.pdbx_seq_one_letter_code
_entity_poly.pdbx_strand_id
1 'polypeptide(L)'
;YREVKEQELNLGLDLQGGMSVTLEVSIPDLVISLSDYSENENFRSAVKNARLAQKNSSDGFMVLFEQAWNSQTATSENPTELWRIFHNMEQKDLFPAKSTDADIMDILFSEAETAIDNTENIIRKRIDQLGVAQPNVQKLQNGRILVELPGIDDRERARKQLKSTANLEFWETYFNDEVIGRISAANTAVGEVLNPELFGDEAPADSTLTQDQLQLKNPLFATFQMELGRRSAIVGYAQVTDTNRVNDVLNRPEAIEALGSDLRLLWDAKSIGNIATLYAIRDQSGKGRADLTGNSIVDARVSYDEIGDVVVSMTMDSDGAKTWGKMTKKCSEENNRAVAVVLDNLVFSAPNVQSAITNGRSQISFGSQQTAQQKIVEAEDLSGLLKAGSLPAPARIVDEVSIGPQLGEDNIKAGMSSFIIALLVVFAYMIFYYSGAGVVSNIALLANLFFLTGALASLGAALTLPGIAGIVLTIGMAVDANVLIYERIREEMRHGKGLALAVKEGYSKAYSAIIDANITTLLVALILYSFGSGSIRGFATTLIIGIFTSLFSAIVITRLVFFSRLEKGKNIRFASKTTENWFHSSAIDFIGKRKRMYVFSALVILGGIGSLASRGLNYGVEFTGGTTFDISFNEEIDTDDVRSALSTAFTEDGTPANPLVQTKE
;
A
#
# COMPACT_ATOMS: atom_id res chain seq x y z
N TYR A 1 30.97 -4.08 -3.53
CA TYR A 1 29.94 -5.10 -3.25
C TYR A 1 28.53 -4.48 -3.29
N ARG A 2 28.27 -3.33 -2.61
CA ARG A 2 26.98 -2.62 -2.67
C ARG A 2 26.59 -2.22 -4.09
N GLU A 3 27.49 -1.58 -4.84
CA GLU A 3 27.22 -1.17 -6.24
C GLU A 3 26.89 -2.36 -7.16
N VAL A 4 27.50 -3.52 -6.95
CA VAL A 4 27.22 -4.73 -7.73
C VAL A 4 25.87 -5.35 -7.33
N LYS A 5 25.53 -5.28 -6.05
CA LYS A 5 24.24 -5.78 -5.53
C LYS A 5 23.06 -4.92 -6.00
N GLU A 6 23.26 -3.60 -6.16
CA GLU A 6 22.25 -2.70 -6.72
C GLU A 6 21.99 -2.93 -8.22
N GLN A 7 22.88 -3.65 -8.91
CA GLN A 7 22.76 -4.02 -10.32
C GLN A 7 22.31 -5.47 -10.55
N GLU A 8 21.97 -6.20 -9.48
CA GLU A 8 21.33 -7.52 -9.62
C GLU A 8 19.93 -7.39 -10.23
N LEU A 9 19.48 -8.47 -10.89
CA LEU A 9 18.12 -8.54 -11.40
C LEU A 9 17.15 -8.63 -10.21
N ASN A 10 16.30 -7.65 -10.08
CA ASN A 10 15.37 -7.58 -8.96
C ASN A 10 14.19 -8.51 -9.20
N LEU A 11 13.82 -9.27 -8.17
CA LEU A 11 12.70 -10.20 -8.20
C LEU A 11 11.47 -9.53 -7.57
N GLY A 12 10.33 -9.60 -8.24
CA GLY A 12 9.06 -9.10 -7.72
C GLY A 12 8.50 -9.97 -6.59
N LEU A 13 7.41 -9.49 -6.00
CA LEU A 13 6.71 -10.14 -4.89
C LEU A 13 6.35 -11.60 -5.16
N ASP A 14 5.90 -11.90 -6.39
CA ASP A 14 5.48 -13.24 -6.82
C ASP A 14 6.63 -14.27 -6.84
N LEU A 15 7.88 -13.81 -6.90
CA LEU A 15 9.08 -14.65 -7.01
C LEU A 15 9.89 -14.70 -5.72
N GLN A 16 9.96 -13.60 -4.97
CA GLN A 16 10.77 -13.53 -3.74
C GLN A 16 9.94 -13.74 -2.49
N GLY A 17 8.60 -13.74 -2.64
CA GLY A 17 7.70 -13.63 -1.51
C GLY A 17 7.70 -12.22 -0.92
N GLY A 18 7.03 -12.02 0.19
CA GLY A 18 6.96 -10.72 0.85
C GLY A 18 5.53 -10.31 1.18
N MET A 19 5.25 -9.00 1.08
CA MET A 19 3.99 -8.40 1.50
C MET A 19 3.54 -7.36 0.49
N SER A 20 2.26 -7.39 0.12
CA SER A 20 1.57 -6.34 -0.63
C SER A 20 0.49 -5.73 0.25
N VAL A 21 0.46 -4.42 0.34
CA VAL A 21 -0.49 -3.67 1.19
C VAL A 21 -1.12 -2.57 0.36
N THR A 22 -2.44 -2.50 0.39
CA THR A 22 -3.17 -1.34 -0.14
C THR A 22 -3.58 -0.44 1.03
N LEU A 23 -3.04 0.77 1.04
CA LEU A 23 -3.38 1.80 2.00
C LEU A 23 -4.45 2.71 1.41
N GLU A 24 -5.39 3.14 2.24
CA GLU A 24 -6.38 4.17 1.92
C GLU A 24 -6.14 5.38 2.81
N VAL A 25 -5.90 6.53 2.19
CA VAL A 25 -5.75 7.83 2.89
C VAL A 25 -7.14 8.31 3.30
N SER A 26 -7.32 8.62 4.57
CA SER A 26 -8.62 9.08 5.09
C SER A 26 -8.89 10.54 4.71
N ILE A 27 -9.39 10.76 3.49
CA ILE A 27 -9.80 12.09 3.05
C ILE A 27 -10.89 12.71 3.94
N PRO A 28 -11.87 11.95 4.48
CA PRO A 28 -12.80 12.50 5.46
C PRO A 28 -12.13 13.15 6.66
N ASP A 29 -11.09 12.51 7.21
CA ASP A 29 -10.37 13.04 8.38
C ASP A 29 -9.51 14.25 8.01
N LEU A 30 -8.97 14.28 6.78
CA LEU A 30 -8.31 15.48 6.25
C LEU A 30 -9.28 16.67 6.19
N VAL A 31 -10.46 16.49 5.61
CA VAL A 31 -11.47 17.57 5.48
C VAL A 31 -11.92 18.07 6.85
N ILE A 32 -12.09 17.16 7.83
CA ILE A 32 -12.40 17.54 9.22
C ILE A 32 -11.24 18.33 9.85
N SER A 33 -10.00 17.91 9.62
CA SER A 33 -8.81 18.62 10.14
C SER A 33 -8.67 20.00 9.51
N LEU A 34 -8.88 20.14 8.20
CA LEU A 34 -8.85 21.43 7.50
C LEU A 34 -9.96 22.39 7.98
N SER A 35 -11.09 21.87 8.47
CA SER A 35 -12.16 22.67 9.08
C SER A 35 -11.88 23.10 10.52
N ASP A 36 -10.67 22.86 11.06
CA ASP A 36 -10.33 23.02 12.48
C ASP A 36 -11.30 22.27 13.40
N TYR A 37 -11.68 21.04 13.01
CA TYR A 37 -12.63 20.18 13.72
C TYR A 37 -14.01 20.85 13.97
N SER A 38 -14.48 21.62 13.02
CA SER A 38 -15.76 22.34 13.10
C SER A 38 -16.91 21.44 13.57
N GLU A 39 -17.69 21.94 14.53
CA GLU A 39 -18.88 21.26 15.07
C GLU A 39 -20.19 21.67 14.33
N ASN A 40 -20.08 22.34 13.19
CA ASN A 40 -21.25 22.74 12.40
C ASN A 40 -22.06 21.49 11.97
N GLU A 41 -23.34 21.47 12.32
CA GLU A 41 -24.23 20.32 12.10
C GLU A 41 -24.38 19.95 10.61
N ASN A 42 -24.50 20.95 9.73
CA ASN A 42 -24.63 20.72 8.30
C ASN A 42 -23.37 20.07 7.72
N PHE A 43 -22.21 20.56 8.16
CA PHE A 43 -20.90 20.03 7.75
C PHE A 43 -20.70 18.59 8.25
N ARG A 44 -20.95 18.33 9.54
CA ARG A 44 -20.82 16.99 10.11
C ARG A 44 -21.78 15.99 9.46
N SER A 45 -23.01 16.41 9.19
CA SER A 45 -24.00 15.59 8.48
C SER A 45 -23.56 15.29 7.05
N ALA A 46 -23.04 16.28 6.31
CA ALA A 46 -22.53 16.07 4.96
C ALA A 46 -21.35 15.08 4.92
N VAL A 47 -20.37 15.24 5.83
CA VAL A 47 -19.25 14.30 5.96
C VAL A 47 -19.74 12.89 6.28
N LYS A 48 -20.69 12.75 7.22
CA LYS A 48 -21.26 11.44 7.60
C LYS A 48 -21.99 10.79 6.42
N ASN A 49 -22.81 11.54 5.70
CA ASN A 49 -23.56 11.04 4.55
C ASN A 49 -22.61 10.62 3.41
N ALA A 50 -21.56 11.41 3.13
CA ALA A 50 -20.53 11.06 2.16
C ALA A 50 -19.78 9.76 2.54
N ARG A 51 -19.41 9.58 3.82
CA ARG A 51 -18.82 8.32 4.33
C ARG A 51 -19.74 7.11 4.16
N LEU A 52 -21.05 7.28 4.36
CA LEU A 52 -22.03 6.20 4.17
C LEU A 52 -22.20 5.88 2.68
N ALA A 53 -22.26 6.91 1.83
CA ALA A 53 -22.38 6.73 0.38
C ALA A 53 -21.12 6.03 -0.21
N GLN A 54 -19.93 6.32 0.32
CA GLN A 54 -18.68 5.70 -0.13
C GLN A 54 -18.66 4.17 0.01
N LYS A 55 -19.44 3.61 0.95
CA LYS A 55 -19.53 2.15 1.11
C LYS A 55 -20.23 1.45 -0.06
N ASN A 56 -21.08 2.18 -0.79
CA ASN A 56 -21.94 1.65 -1.86
C ASN A 56 -21.68 2.31 -3.22
N SER A 57 -20.65 3.16 -3.33
CA SER A 57 -20.27 3.85 -4.57
C SER A 57 -18.81 3.63 -4.89
N SER A 58 -18.49 3.61 -6.17
CA SER A 58 -17.11 3.63 -6.68
C SER A 58 -16.52 5.04 -6.76
N ASP A 59 -17.31 6.09 -6.47
CA ASP A 59 -16.87 7.47 -6.56
C ASP A 59 -15.94 7.84 -5.39
N GLY A 60 -15.01 8.77 -5.64
CA GLY A 60 -14.12 9.28 -4.60
C GLY A 60 -14.88 10.08 -3.54
N PHE A 61 -14.37 10.06 -2.29
CA PHE A 61 -15.01 10.75 -1.17
C PHE A 61 -15.34 12.22 -1.47
N MET A 62 -14.45 12.96 -2.14
CA MET A 62 -14.66 14.39 -2.40
C MET A 62 -15.89 14.66 -3.29
N VAL A 63 -16.12 13.82 -4.30
CA VAL A 63 -17.31 13.88 -5.16
C VAL A 63 -18.58 13.62 -4.35
N LEU A 64 -18.56 12.61 -3.50
CA LEU A 64 -19.69 12.26 -2.62
C LEU A 64 -19.93 13.34 -1.55
N PHE A 65 -18.86 13.97 -1.05
CA PHE A 65 -18.98 15.08 -0.10
C PHE A 65 -19.61 16.32 -0.74
N GLU A 66 -19.21 16.67 -1.95
CA GLU A 66 -19.84 17.76 -2.71
C GLU A 66 -21.33 17.52 -2.93
N GLN A 67 -21.72 16.30 -3.35
CA GLN A 67 -23.12 15.93 -3.51
C GLN A 67 -23.90 15.99 -2.19
N ALA A 68 -23.31 15.47 -1.11
CA ALA A 68 -23.93 15.49 0.22
C ALA A 68 -24.07 16.92 0.76
N TRP A 69 -23.04 17.78 0.56
CA TRP A 69 -23.10 19.19 0.95
C TRP A 69 -24.19 19.95 0.20
N ASN A 70 -24.23 19.83 -1.12
CA ASN A 70 -25.26 20.48 -1.95
C ASN A 70 -26.68 20.03 -1.57
N SER A 71 -26.88 18.75 -1.25
CA SER A 71 -28.16 18.22 -0.78
C SER A 71 -28.54 18.76 0.61
N GLN A 72 -27.57 18.85 1.52
CA GLN A 72 -27.79 19.31 2.88
C GLN A 72 -28.10 20.81 2.93
N THR A 73 -27.38 21.62 2.15
CA THR A 73 -27.62 23.08 2.08
C THR A 73 -28.92 23.44 1.41
N ALA A 74 -29.36 22.67 0.40
CA ALA A 74 -30.66 22.86 -0.26
C ALA A 74 -31.85 22.58 0.65
N THR A 75 -31.70 21.74 1.69
CA THR A 75 -32.77 21.33 2.62
C THR A 75 -32.68 22.01 3.98
N SER A 76 -31.61 22.75 4.26
CA SER A 76 -31.38 23.39 5.56
C SER A 76 -32.16 24.71 5.70
N GLU A 77 -32.83 24.93 6.84
CA GLU A 77 -33.47 26.20 7.19
C GLU A 77 -32.43 27.35 7.40
N ASN A 78 -31.20 26.99 7.78
CA ASN A 78 -30.08 27.92 7.97
C ASN A 78 -28.86 27.45 7.17
N PRO A 79 -28.77 27.72 5.86
CA PRO A 79 -27.63 27.32 5.04
C PRO A 79 -26.37 28.09 5.50
N THR A 80 -25.32 27.34 5.81
CA THR A 80 -24.00 27.86 6.15
C THR A 80 -23.12 27.83 4.92
N GLU A 81 -22.43 28.92 4.60
CA GLU A 81 -21.45 28.95 3.51
C GLU A 81 -20.16 28.21 3.94
N LEU A 82 -19.56 27.41 3.05
CA LEU A 82 -18.34 26.61 3.34
C LEU A 82 -17.17 27.47 3.81
N TRP A 83 -16.99 28.66 3.25
CA TRP A 83 -15.87 29.51 3.65
C TRP A 83 -15.89 29.84 5.14
N ARG A 84 -17.06 29.91 5.79
CA ARG A 84 -17.17 30.19 7.24
C ARG A 84 -16.68 29.04 8.10
N ILE A 85 -16.68 27.84 7.54
CA ILE A 85 -16.23 26.60 8.19
C ILE A 85 -14.71 26.46 8.08
N PHE A 86 -14.16 26.80 6.92
CA PHE A 86 -12.73 26.59 6.63
C PHE A 86 -11.84 27.81 6.85
N HIS A 87 -12.41 29.03 6.81
CA HIS A 87 -11.66 30.27 7.04
C HIS A 87 -11.33 30.44 8.51
N ASN A 88 -10.10 30.18 8.90
CA ASN A 88 -9.56 30.44 10.23
C ASN A 88 -8.26 31.27 10.15
N MET A 89 -7.74 31.75 11.30
CA MET A 89 -6.55 32.60 11.32
C MET A 89 -5.30 31.95 10.74
N GLU A 90 -5.18 30.62 10.83
CA GLU A 90 -4.02 29.87 10.35
C GLU A 90 -4.11 29.56 8.85
N GLN A 91 -5.32 29.43 8.31
CA GLN A 91 -5.59 28.99 6.93
C GLN A 91 -6.24 30.08 6.06
N LYS A 92 -6.25 31.34 6.52
CA LYS A 92 -6.87 32.46 5.81
C LYS A 92 -6.36 32.69 4.39
N ASP A 93 -5.10 32.33 4.14
CA ASP A 93 -4.46 32.45 2.83
C ASP A 93 -4.88 31.31 1.89
N LEU A 94 -5.17 30.13 2.43
CA LEU A 94 -5.64 28.95 1.70
C LEU A 94 -7.14 29.03 1.41
N PHE A 95 -7.95 29.45 2.41
CA PHE A 95 -9.39 29.60 2.31
C PHE A 95 -9.79 31.07 2.47
N PRO A 96 -9.83 31.87 1.39
CA PRO A 96 -10.15 33.28 1.48
C PRO A 96 -11.59 33.55 1.98
N ALA A 97 -11.77 34.59 2.73
CA ALA A 97 -13.10 35.00 3.22
C ALA A 97 -14.04 35.35 2.04
N LYS A 98 -15.30 34.96 2.15
CA LYS A 98 -16.36 35.21 1.15
C LYS A 98 -16.16 34.50 -0.19
N SER A 99 -15.34 33.45 -0.25
CA SER A 99 -15.27 32.54 -1.40
C SER A 99 -16.59 31.80 -1.58
N THR A 100 -16.91 31.42 -2.80
CA THR A 100 -18.09 30.57 -3.07
C THR A 100 -17.85 29.14 -2.59
N ASP A 101 -18.94 28.40 -2.36
CA ASP A 101 -18.82 26.97 -2.00
C ASP A 101 -18.08 26.16 -3.08
N ALA A 102 -18.23 26.53 -4.36
CA ALA A 102 -17.49 25.92 -5.46
C ALA A 102 -15.97 26.19 -5.36
N ASP A 103 -15.56 27.43 -5.07
CA ASP A 103 -14.14 27.79 -4.89
C ASP A 103 -13.52 26.99 -3.73
N ILE A 104 -14.25 26.86 -2.62
CA ILE A 104 -13.79 26.07 -1.46
C ILE A 104 -13.70 24.58 -1.80
N MET A 105 -14.68 24.04 -2.55
CA MET A 105 -14.62 22.64 -3.02
C MET A 105 -13.41 22.40 -3.91
N ASP A 106 -13.11 23.27 -4.86
CA ASP A 106 -11.94 23.16 -5.73
C ASP A 106 -10.63 23.15 -4.91
N ILE A 107 -10.54 23.99 -3.89
CA ILE A 107 -9.39 24.00 -2.96
C ILE A 107 -9.32 22.67 -2.21
N LEU A 108 -10.43 22.17 -1.67
CA LEU A 108 -10.46 20.90 -0.94
C LEU A 108 -10.10 19.70 -1.83
N PHE A 109 -10.51 19.68 -3.11
CA PHE A 109 -10.07 18.68 -4.09
C PHE A 109 -8.56 18.72 -4.29
N SER A 110 -7.99 19.92 -4.46
CA SER A 110 -6.55 20.13 -4.62
C SER A 110 -5.76 19.70 -3.38
N GLU A 111 -6.25 20.06 -2.19
CA GLU A 111 -5.63 19.65 -0.92
C GLU A 111 -5.70 18.14 -0.68
N ALA A 112 -6.81 17.50 -1.05
CA ALA A 112 -6.95 16.05 -0.99
C ALA A 112 -5.94 15.34 -1.90
N GLU A 113 -5.75 15.83 -3.13
CA GLU A 113 -4.76 15.27 -4.06
C GLU A 113 -3.33 15.48 -3.55
N THR A 114 -3.02 16.69 -3.07
CA THR A 114 -1.72 17.03 -2.46
C THR A 114 -1.44 16.15 -1.24
N ALA A 115 -2.43 15.88 -0.40
CA ALA A 115 -2.29 15.01 0.76
C ALA A 115 -1.98 13.57 0.37
N ILE A 116 -2.59 13.05 -0.70
CA ILE A 116 -2.31 11.71 -1.22
C ILE A 116 -0.87 11.63 -1.76
N ASP A 117 -0.44 12.63 -2.53
CA ASP A 117 0.92 12.69 -3.10
C ASP A 117 1.98 12.82 -1.99
N ASN A 118 1.73 13.63 -0.98
CA ASN A 118 2.60 13.73 0.19
C ASN A 118 2.65 12.42 0.97
N THR A 119 1.51 11.75 1.13
CA THR A 119 1.44 10.44 1.79
C THR A 119 2.25 9.39 1.03
N GLU A 120 2.14 9.32 -0.31
CA GLU A 120 2.97 8.43 -1.13
C GLU A 120 4.47 8.68 -0.90
N ASN A 121 4.88 9.95 -0.94
CA ASN A 121 6.28 10.33 -0.73
C ASN A 121 6.80 9.98 0.67
N ILE A 122 5.98 10.17 1.70
CA ILE A 122 6.32 9.82 3.08
C ILE A 122 6.44 8.31 3.23
N ILE A 123 5.46 7.55 2.71
CA ILE A 123 5.50 6.08 2.73
C ILE A 123 6.74 5.56 2.02
N ARG A 124 7.08 6.10 0.85
CA ARG A 124 8.30 5.74 0.12
C ARG A 124 9.56 5.93 0.98
N LYS A 125 9.70 7.09 1.63
CA LYS A 125 10.82 7.36 2.55
C LYS A 125 10.88 6.41 3.75
N ARG A 126 9.73 6.00 4.29
CA ARG A 126 9.66 5.04 5.41
C ARG A 126 10.09 3.65 4.98
N ILE A 127 9.67 3.22 3.79
CA ILE A 127 9.99 1.91 3.23
C ILE A 127 11.48 1.81 2.89
N ASP A 128 12.09 2.88 2.38
CA ASP A 128 13.52 2.92 2.08
C ASP A 128 14.38 2.59 3.33
N GLN A 129 13.86 2.89 4.53
CA GLN A 129 14.53 2.60 5.80
C GLN A 129 14.35 1.15 6.27
N LEU A 130 13.34 0.43 5.77
CA LEU A 130 13.16 -0.99 6.07
C LEU A 130 14.19 -1.87 5.35
N GLY A 131 15.00 -1.30 4.46
CA GLY A 131 16.05 -2.03 3.74
C GLY A 131 15.51 -3.03 2.71
N VAL A 132 14.25 -2.88 2.30
CA VAL A 132 13.63 -3.71 1.26
C VAL A 132 14.27 -3.39 -0.08
N ALA A 133 14.71 -4.42 -0.79
CA ALA A 133 15.25 -4.27 -2.13
C ALA A 133 14.12 -3.94 -3.10
N GLN A 134 14.08 -2.68 -3.57
CA GLN A 134 13.15 -2.18 -4.59
C GLN A 134 11.66 -2.34 -4.26
N PRO A 135 11.17 -1.63 -3.27
CA PRO A 135 9.75 -1.56 -3.00
C PRO A 135 9.02 -0.89 -4.17
N ASN A 136 7.84 -1.38 -4.49
CA ASN A 136 6.94 -0.71 -5.42
C ASN A 136 5.91 0.09 -4.63
N VAL A 137 5.88 1.41 -4.83
CA VAL A 137 4.86 2.28 -4.25
C VAL A 137 4.15 2.98 -5.40
N GLN A 138 2.85 2.77 -5.51
CA GLN A 138 2.05 3.27 -6.62
C GLN A 138 0.73 3.85 -6.13
N LYS A 139 0.45 5.09 -6.53
CA LYS A 139 -0.86 5.72 -6.34
C LYS A 139 -1.91 5.01 -7.21
N LEU A 140 -3.00 4.60 -6.59
CA LEU A 140 -4.20 4.06 -7.22
C LEU A 140 -5.31 5.10 -7.23
N GLN A 141 -6.45 4.76 -7.82
CA GLN A 141 -7.64 5.61 -7.78
C GLN A 141 -8.23 5.70 -6.36
N ASN A 142 -9.04 6.73 -6.11
CA ASN A 142 -9.79 6.94 -4.86
C ASN A 142 -8.94 7.08 -3.59
N GLY A 143 -7.75 7.69 -3.70
CA GLY A 143 -6.89 7.95 -2.53
C GLY A 143 -6.20 6.71 -1.96
N ARG A 144 -6.10 5.65 -2.76
CA ARG A 144 -5.39 4.42 -2.39
C ARG A 144 -3.95 4.44 -2.87
N ILE A 145 -3.09 3.78 -2.11
CA ILE A 145 -1.67 3.62 -2.40
C ILE A 145 -1.32 2.14 -2.26
N LEU A 146 -0.89 1.53 -3.35
CA LEU A 146 -0.36 0.17 -3.34
C LEU A 146 1.10 0.21 -2.91
N VAL A 147 1.46 -0.65 -1.99
CA VAL A 147 2.82 -0.83 -1.46
C VAL A 147 3.18 -2.30 -1.54
N GLU A 148 4.16 -2.63 -2.35
CA GLU A 148 4.68 -3.99 -2.47
C GLU A 148 6.10 -4.02 -1.89
N LEU A 149 6.33 -4.95 -0.97
CA LEU A 149 7.58 -5.13 -0.23
C LEU A 149 8.15 -6.54 -0.49
N PRO A 150 8.84 -6.75 -1.63
CA PRO A 150 9.43 -8.04 -1.93
C PRO A 150 10.52 -8.40 -0.91
N GLY A 151 10.53 -9.65 -0.47
CA GLY A 151 11.57 -10.17 0.43
C GLY A 151 11.58 -9.57 1.84
N ILE A 152 10.50 -8.93 2.29
CA ILE A 152 10.39 -8.45 3.66
C ILE A 152 10.24 -9.62 4.64
N ASP A 153 11.16 -9.74 5.61
CA ASP A 153 11.12 -10.78 6.63
C ASP A 153 10.19 -10.41 7.78
N ASP A 154 10.30 -9.18 8.29
CA ASP A 154 9.51 -8.69 9.41
C ASP A 154 8.28 -7.89 8.93
N ARG A 155 7.20 -8.63 8.67
CA ARG A 155 5.92 -8.08 8.19
C ARG A 155 5.22 -7.22 9.23
N GLU A 156 5.35 -7.58 10.52
CA GLU A 156 4.73 -6.81 11.60
C GLU A 156 5.38 -5.42 11.75
N ARG A 157 6.70 -5.36 11.64
CA ARG A 157 7.44 -4.10 11.63
C ARG A 157 7.03 -3.23 10.43
N ALA A 158 6.93 -3.83 9.24
CA ALA A 158 6.46 -3.13 8.04
C ALA A 158 5.03 -2.59 8.22
N ARG A 159 4.11 -3.42 8.71
CA ARG A 159 2.72 -3.02 8.98
C ARG A 159 2.64 -1.87 9.98
N LYS A 160 3.42 -1.91 11.06
CA LYS A 160 3.50 -0.84 12.04
C LYS A 160 3.99 0.47 11.43
N GLN A 161 5.05 0.43 10.61
CA GLN A 161 5.60 1.59 9.91
C GLN A 161 4.61 2.21 8.91
N LEU A 162 3.85 1.37 8.21
CA LEU A 162 2.85 1.82 7.23
C LEU A 162 1.60 2.42 7.87
N LYS A 163 1.14 1.86 9.00
CA LYS A 163 -0.05 2.33 9.73
C LYS A 163 0.18 3.59 10.55
N SER A 164 1.40 3.79 11.06
CA SER A 164 1.72 4.91 11.93
C SER A 164 1.49 6.23 11.21
N THR A 165 0.71 7.13 11.80
CA THR A 165 0.59 8.50 11.29
C THR A 165 1.88 9.28 11.55
N ALA A 166 2.71 8.81 12.49
CA ALA A 166 3.90 9.48 13.01
C ALA A 166 3.59 10.92 13.48
N ASN A 167 2.38 11.12 14.00
CA ASN A 167 2.00 12.39 14.58
C ASN A 167 2.67 12.53 15.95
N LEU A 168 3.82 13.18 15.95
CA LEU A 168 4.55 13.48 17.17
C LEU A 168 4.04 14.78 17.76
N GLU A 169 3.71 14.76 19.03
CA GLU A 169 3.18 15.88 19.79
C GLU A 169 3.93 16.02 21.11
N PHE A 170 4.14 17.26 21.55
CA PHE A 170 4.73 17.57 22.85
C PHE A 170 3.70 18.27 23.70
N TRP A 171 3.41 17.67 24.87
CA TRP A 171 2.36 18.13 25.76
C TRP A 171 2.88 18.41 27.16
N GLU A 172 2.43 19.50 27.78
CA GLU A 172 2.55 19.64 29.22
C GLU A 172 1.70 18.57 29.93
N THR A 173 2.12 18.11 31.09
CA THR A 173 1.35 17.11 31.86
C THR A 173 0.73 17.76 33.10
N TYR A 174 -0.32 17.17 33.64
CA TYR A 174 -0.74 17.41 35.02
C TYR A 174 0.03 16.50 35.96
N PHE A 175 0.18 16.90 37.21
CA PHE A 175 0.53 15.97 38.28
C PHE A 175 -0.71 15.17 38.68
N ASN A 176 -0.51 13.94 39.14
CA ASN A 176 -1.60 13.07 39.58
C ASN A 176 -2.44 13.70 40.68
N ASP A 177 -1.82 14.39 41.66
CA ASP A 177 -2.52 15.08 42.75
C ASP A 177 -3.45 16.22 42.27
N GLU A 178 -3.20 16.81 41.10
CA GLU A 178 -4.04 17.85 40.49
C GLU A 178 -5.32 17.29 39.85
N VAL A 179 -5.33 15.98 39.47
CA VAL A 179 -6.41 15.39 38.67
C VAL A 179 -7.15 14.24 39.38
N ILE A 180 -6.64 13.73 40.47
CA ILE A 180 -7.27 12.66 41.26
C ILE A 180 -8.74 12.97 41.59
N GLY A 181 -9.03 14.20 41.99
CA GLY A 181 -10.40 14.63 42.29
C GLY A 181 -11.34 14.53 41.09
N ARG A 182 -10.87 14.91 39.90
CA ARG A 182 -11.65 14.83 38.65
C ARG A 182 -11.88 13.37 38.24
N ILE A 183 -10.86 12.51 38.37
CA ILE A 183 -10.97 11.08 38.04
C ILE A 183 -11.93 10.37 39.00
N SER A 184 -11.88 10.71 40.27
CA SER A 184 -12.82 10.18 41.26
C SER A 184 -14.25 10.66 40.99
N ALA A 185 -14.44 11.93 40.64
CA ALA A 185 -15.74 12.47 40.27
C ALA A 185 -16.30 11.78 38.98
N ALA A 186 -15.45 11.54 37.99
CA ALA A 186 -15.82 10.80 36.78
C ALA A 186 -16.26 9.36 37.11
N ASN A 187 -15.52 8.65 37.98
CA ASN A 187 -15.92 7.33 38.42
C ASN A 187 -17.30 7.34 39.10
N THR A 188 -17.54 8.30 40.00
CA THR A 188 -18.81 8.44 40.71
C THR A 188 -19.95 8.77 39.78
N ALA A 189 -19.79 9.76 38.88
CA ALA A 189 -20.80 10.15 37.93
C ALA A 189 -21.24 8.99 37.00
N VAL A 190 -20.27 8.20 36.51
CA VAL A 190 -20.58 7.01 35.71
C VAL A 190 -21.25 5.92 36.55
N GLY A 191 -20.82 5.72 37.82
CA GLY A 191 -21.43 4.76 38.73
C GLY A 191 -22.90 5.10 39.01
N GLU A 192 -23.21 6.38 39.25
CA GLU A 192 -24.57 6.88 39.49
C GLU A 192 -25.52 6.62 38.31
N VAL A 193 -25.03 6.79 37.10
CA VAL A 193 -25.84 6.55 35.89
C VAL A 193 -26.04 5.07 35.60
N LEU A 194 -25.00 4.25 35.84
CA LEU A 194 -25.08 2.80 35.59
C LEU A 194 -25.85 2.03 36.66
N ASN A 195 -25.75 2.42 37.90
CA ASN A 195 -26.29 1.68 39.05
C ASN A 195 -26.88 2.67 40.08
N PRO A 196 -27.93 3.41 39.75
CA PRO A 196 -28.49 4.49 40.58
C PRO A 196 -28.95 3.99 41.97
N GLU A 197 -29.27 2.70 42.12
CA GLU A 197 -29.68 2.06 43.37
C GLU A 197 -28.55 1.98 44.42
N LEU A 198 -27.29 2.14 44.00
CA LEU A 198 -26.13 2.15 44.91
C LEU A 198 -25.74 3.56 45.40
N PHE A 199 -26.50 4.58 44.98
CA PHE A 199 -26.28 6.00 45.29
C PHE A 199 -27.57 6.63 45.84
N GLY A 200 -27.47 7.77 46.49
CA GLY A 200 -28.58 8.49 47.09
C GLY A 200 -28.79 8.20 48.60
N ASP A 201 -29.79 8.83 49.19
CA ASP A 201 -30.03 8.81 50.66
C ASP A 201 -30.48 7.43 51.19
N GLU A 202 -31.07 6.58 50.36
CA GLU A 202 -31.51 5.23 50.70
C GLU A 202 -30.50 4.13 50.30
N ALA A 203 -29.34 4.52 49.75
CA ALA A 203 -28.32 3.55 49.33
C ALA A 203 -27.70 2.82 50.54
N PRO A 204 -27.36 1.53 50.36
CA PRO A 204 -26.68 0.79 51.43
C PRO A 204 -25.30 1.40 51.74
N ALA A 205 -24.92 1.41 53.02
CA ALA A 205 -23.60 1.91 53.40
C ALA A 205 -22.49 1.07 52.72
N ASP A 206 -21.38 1.70 52.32
CA ASP A 206 -20.27 1.04 51.63
C ASP A 206 -19.75 -0.20 52.39
N SER A 207 -19.79 -0.14 53.71
CA SER A 207 -19.39 -1.25 54.61
C SER A 207 -20.29 -2.49 54.54
N THR A 208 -21.50 -2.36 53.96
CA THR A 208 -22.46 -3.45 53.80
C THR A 208 -22.56 -4.01 52.40
N LEU A 209 -21.88 -3.36 51.41
CA LEU A 209 -21.87 -3.79 50.04
C LEU A 209 -20.98 -5.02 49.83
N THR A 210 -21.43 -5.93 48.97
CA THR A 210 -20.61 -7.04 48.52
C THR A 210 -19.49 -6.53 47.60
N GLN A 211 -18.46 -7.34 47.36
CA GLN A 211 -17.35 -6.98 46.50
C GLN A 211 -17.83 -6.66 45.09
N ASP A 212 -18.78 -7.42 44.56
CA ASP A 212 -19.38 -7.18 43.24
C ASP A 212 -20.17 -5.86 43.20
N GLN A 213 -20.90 -5.53 44.26
CA GLN A 213 -21.62 -4.24 44.34
C GLN A 213 -20.66 -3.06 44.48
N LEU A 214 -19.52 -3.22 45.18
CA LEU A 214 -18.47 -2.21 45.23
C LEU A 214 -17.82 -1.96 43.85
N GLN A 215 -17.64 -3.02 43.06
CA GLN A 215 -17.16 -2.89 41.68
C GLN A 215 -18.19 -2.18 40.78
N LEU A 216 -19.48 -2.51 40.92
CA LEU A 216 -20.55 -1.82 40.20
C LEU A 216 -20.68 -0.35 40.60
N LYS A 217 -20.47 -0.02 41.87
CA LYS A 217 -20.44 1.36 42.37
C LYS A 217 -19.24 2.15 41.86
N ASN A 218 -18.11 1.46 41.64
CA ASN A 218 -16.86 2.06 41.18
C ASN A 218 -16.37 1.44 39.87
N PRO A 219 -17.06 1.67 38.75
CA PRO A 219 -16.81 0.99 37.49
C PRO A 219 -15.39 1.23 36.92
N LEU A 220 -14.79 2.40 37.16
CA LEU A 220 -13.42 2.70 36.80
C LEU A 220 -12.42 1.95 37.67
N PHE A 221 -12.58 2.04 38.99
CA PHE A 221 -11.64 1.47 39.95
C PHE A 221 -11.74 -0.06 40.11
N ALA A 222 -12.74 -0.68 39.47
CA ALA A 222 -12.81 -2.13 39.35
C ALA A 222 -11.64 -2.73 38.55
N THR A 223 -11.10 -1.96 37.59
CA THR A 223 -10.04 -2.41 36.68
C THR A 223 -8.85 -1.45 36.58
N PHE A 224 -8.94 -0.28 37.22
CA PHE A 224 -7.93 0.76 37.21
C PHE A 224 -7.42 1.07 38.63
N GLN A 225 -6.11 1.04 38.82
CA GLN A 225 -5.45 1.35 40.10
C GLN A 225 -4.80 2.72 40.01
N MET A 226 -5.24 3.67 40.83
CA MET A 226 -4.64 5.00 40.91
C MET A 226 -3.24 4.99 41.54
N GLU A 227 -2.33 5.84 41.03
CA GLU A 227 -1.02 6.11 41.63
C GLU A 227 -1.16 7.20 42.71
N LEU A 228 -1.04 6.82 43.96
CA LEU A 228 -1.19 7.73 45.11
C LEU A 228 0.14 8.03 45.85
N GLY A 229 1.18 7.26 45.55
CA GLY A 229 2.41 7.27 46.37
C GLY A 229 3.45 8.30 45.93
N ARG A 230 3.45 8.74 44.68
CA ARG A 230 4.48 9.63 44.13
C ARG A 230 3.87 10.69 43.22
N ARG A 231 4.23 11.95 43.45
CA ARG A 231 3.82 13.04 42.59
C ARG A 231 4.50 12.91 41.22
N SER A 232 3.72 12.65 40.17
CA SER A 232 4.20 12.42 38.81
C SER A 232 3.08 12.69 37.81
N ALA A 233 3.39 12.60 36.52
CA ALA A 233 2.40 12.67 35.44
C ALA A 233 1.57 11.38 35.30
N ILE A 234 1.95 10.31 36.01
CA ILE A 234 1.25 9.02 35.97
C ILE A 234 0.08 9.09 36.92
N VAL A 235 -1.13 8.81 36.45
CA VAL A 235 -2.34 8.80 37.24
C VAL A 235 -2.74 7.41 37.74
N GLY A 236 -2.27 6.36 37.06
CA GLY A 236 -2.51 4.99 37.51
C GLY A 236 -2.18 3.93 36.48
N TYR A 237 -2.60 2.73 36.78
CA TYR A 237 -2.25 1.52 36.05
C TYR A 237 -3.47 0.63 35.82
N ALA A 238 -3.47 -0.09 34.68
CA ALA A 238 -4.44 -1.15 34.41
C ALA A 238 -3.75 -2.33 33.73
N GLN A 239 -4.38 -3.51 33.74
CA GLN A 239 -3.92 -4.59 32.87
C GLN A 239 -4.19 -4.24 31.40
N VAL A 240 -3.31 -4.63 30.49
CA VAL A 240 -3.46 -4.38 29.04
C VAL A 240 -4.81 -4.89 28.51
N THR A 241 -5.29 -6.02 29.04
CA THR A 241 -6.61 -6.59 28.71
C THR A 241 -7.79 -5.72 29.16
N ASP A 242 -7.60 -4.87 30.17
CA ASP A 242 -8.65 -4.05 30.75
C ASP A 242 -8.65 -2.60 30.26
N THR A 243 -7.65 -2.20 29.46
CA THR A 243 -7.54 -0.83 28.93
C THR A 243 -8.80 -0.41 28.16
N ASN A 244 -9.43 -1.30 27.41
CA ASN A 244 -10.67 -1.01 26.68
C ASN A 244 -11.82 -0.70 27.66
N ARG A 245 -11.93 -1.45 28.75
CA ARG A 245 -12.95 -1.22 29.79
C ARG A 245 -12.76 0.12 30.47
N VAL A 246 -11.50 0.47 30.78
CA VAL A 246 -11.16 1.79 31.35
C VAL A 246 -11.54 2.88 30.36
N ASN A 247 -11.21 2.73 29.08
CA ASN A 247 -11.57 3.70 28.03
C ASN A 247 -13.09 3.82 27.86
N ASP A 248 -13.84 2.72 27.92
CA ASP A 248 -15.31 2.73 27.83
C ASP A 248 -15.95 3.56 28.95
N VAL A 249 -15.37 3.51 30.17
CA VAL A 249 -15.82 4.33 31.30
C VAL A 249 -15.43 5.80 31.13
N LEU A 250 -14.17 6.07 30.75
CA LEU A 250 -13.63 7.43 30.63
C LEU A 250 -14.22 8.22 29.44
N ASN A 251 -14.67 7.54 28.40
CA ASN A 251 -15.27 8.16 27.20
C ASN A 251 -16.80 8.35 27.32
N ARG A 252 -17.41 8.05 28.47
CA ARG A 252 -18.82 8.36 28.69
C ARG A 252 -19.05 9.86 28.85
N PRO A 253 -20.18 10.38 28.38
CA PRO A 253 -20.49 11.83 28.50
C PRO A 253 -20.34 12.36 29.91
N GLU A 254 -20.79 11.61 30.91
CA GLU A 254 -20.75 11.95 32.33
C GLU A 254 -19.30 12.02 32.86
N ALA A 255 -18.44 11.11 32.39
CA ALA A 255 -17.02 11.13 32.73
C ALA A 255 -16.31 12.32 32.07
N ILE A 256 -16.59 12.58 30.79
CA ILE A 256 -15.99 13.71 30.05
C ILE A 256 -16.36 15.04 30.70
N GLU A 257 -17.61 15.23 31.13
CA GLU A 257 -18.05 16.42 31.87
C GLU A 257 -17.30 16.60 33.19
N ALA A 258 -17.11 15.53 33.96
CA ALA A 258 -16.40 15.56 35.23
C ALA A 258 -14.88 15.78 35.07
N LEU A 259 -14.27 15.23 34.00
CA LEU A 259 -12.84 15.39 33.72
C LEU A 259 -12.50 16.80 33.21
N GLY A 260 -13.43 17.45 32.48
CA GLY A 260 -13.21 18.74 31.82
C GLY A 260 -12.46 18.62 30.50
N SER A 261 -12.60 19.65 29.64
CA SER A 261 -12.03 19.64 28.28
C SER A 261 -10.51 19.85 28.23
N ASP A 262 -9.89 20.28 29.32
CA ASP A 262 -8.46 20.59 29.44
C ASP A 262 -7.62 19.37 29.86
N LEU A 263 -8.26 18.26 30.22
CA LEU A 263 -7.60 17.03 30.65
C LEU A 263 -7.77 15.92 29.61
N ARG A 264 -6.67 15.42 29.08
CA ARG A 264 -6.62 14.20 28.25
C ARG A 264 -5.88 13.10 29.00
N LEU A 265 -6.43 11.90 28.95
CA LEU A 265 -5.81 10.72 29.54
C LEU A 265 -5.30 9.83 28.42
N LEU A 266 -3.98 9.57 28.39
CA LEU A 266 -3.33 8.78 27.35
C LEU A 266 -2.53 7.64 27.95
N TRP A 267 -2.61 6.48 27.32
CA TRP A 267 -1.83 5.30 27.69
C TRP A 267 -0.38 5.41 27.22
N ASP A 268 0.51 4.70 27.91
CA ASP A 268 1.87 4.50 27.44
C ASP A 268 1.92 3.70 26.13
N ALA A 269 2.92 3.98 25.30
CA ALA A 269 3.17 3.25 24.07
C ALA A 269 3.68 1.82 24.34
N LYS A 270 4.11 1.53 25.58
CA LYS A 270 4.76 0.28 25.99
C LYS A 270 4.40 -0.07 27.41
N SER A 271 3.57 -1.07 27.53
CA SER A 271 3.27 -1.66 28.82
C SER A 271 4.49 -2.39 29.41
N ILE A 272 4.67 -2.28 30.71
CA ILE A 272 5.68 -3.03 31.46
C ILE A 272 5.09 -4.39 31.84
N GLY A 273 5.53 -5.44 31.18
CA GLY A 273 4.88 -6.76 31.28
C GLY A 273 3.46 -6.70 30.74
N ASN A 274 2.46 -6.96 31.57
CA ASN A 274 1.03 -6.88 31.19
C ASN A 274 0.31 -5.65 31.82
N ILE A 275 1.08 -4.63 32.23
CA ILE A 275 0.55 -3.43 32.92
C ILE A 275 0.74 -2.22 32.01
N ALA A 276 -0.35 -1.56 31.67
CA ALA A 276 -0.38 -0.29 30.96
C ALA A 276 -0.44 0.88 31.95
N THR A 277 0.26 1.97 31.63
CA THR A 277 0.37 3.18 32.45
C THR A 277 -0.43 4.31 31.84
N LEU A 278 -1.28 4.98 32.62
CA LEU A 278 -2.09 6.10 32.18
C LEU A 278 -1.48 7.42 32.65
N TYR A 279 -1.36 8.37 31.71
CA TYR A 279 -0.79 9.71 31.93
C TYR A 279 -1.85 10.80 31.82
N ALA A 280 -1.70 11.85 32.64
CA ALA A 280 -2.53 13.05 32.59
C ALA A 280 -1.86 14.13 31.71
N ILE A 281 -2.45 14.39 30.56
CA ILE A 281 -2.00 15.37 29.59
C ILE A 281 -2.82 16.65 29.74
N ARG A 282 -2.13 17.81 29.75
CA ARG A 282 -2.74 19.12 29.85
C ARG A 282 -3.01 19.71 28.48
N ASP A 283 -4.27 19.76 28.09
CA ASP A 283 -4.70 20.40 26.85
C ASP A 283 -5.14 21.85 27.12
N GLN A 284 -4.22 22.80 26.95
CA GLN A 284 -4.49 24.19 27.23
C GLN A 284 -5.53 24.80 26.27
N SER A 285 -5.64 24.25 25.07
CA SER A 285 -6.59 24.72 24.05
C SER A 285 -8.00 24.15 24.26
N GLY A 286 -8.13 23.03 24.94
CA GLY A 286 -9.36 22.23 25.03
C GLY A 286 -9.82 21.66 23.69
N LYS A 287 -8.98 21.74 22.66
CA LYS A 287 -9.28 21.30 21.27
C LYS A 287 -8.52 20.06 20.85
N GLY A 288 -7.72 19.46 21.73
CA GLY A 288 -6.90 18.29 21.40
C GLY A 288 -5.70 18.61 20.49
N ARG A 289 -5.19 19.83 20.53
CA ARG A 289 -4.04 20.29 19.73
C ARG A 289 -2.83 20.60 20.61
N ALA A 290 -1.69 20.02 20.26
CA ALA A 290 -0.42 20.33 20.90
C ALA A 290 0.15 21.66 20.35
N ASP A 291 0.74 22.46 21.25
CA ASP A 291 1.44 23.70 20.86
C ASP A 291 2.70 23.44 20.04
N LEU A 292 3.29 22.24 20.15
CA LEU A 292 4.47 21.82 19.42
C LEU A 292 4.25 20.40 18.86
N THR A 293 4.43 20.28 17.55
CA THR A 293 4.25 19.00 16.82
C THR A 293 5.53 18.59 16.10
N GLY A 294 5.54 17.36 15.58
CA GLY A 294 6.64 16.80 14.78
C GLY A 294 6.99 17.58 13.52
N ASN A 295 6.09 18.44 13.04
CA ASN A 295 6.34 19.31 11.87
C ASN A 295 7.51 20.29 12.09
N SER A 296 7.80 20.63 13.35
CA SER A 296 8.94 21.47 13.73
C SER A 296 10.26 20.70 13.82
N ILE A 297 10.29 19.40 13.57
CA ILE A 297 11.50 18.58 13.62
C ILE A 297 12.20 18.60 12.26
N VAL A 298 13.44 19.10 12.24
CA VAL A 298 14.28 19.16 11.03
C VAL A 298 15.12 17.91 10.86
N ASP A 299 15.61 17.33 11.97
CA ASP A 299 16.44 16.12 11.96
C ASP A 299 16.16 15.26 13.19
N ALA A 300 16.19 13.94 13.00
CA ALA A 300 16.10 12.95 14.06
C ALA A 300 17.07 11.80 13.78
N ARG A 301 17.85 11.38 14.76
CA ARG A 301 18.86 10.33 14.59
C ARG A 301 19.07 9.53 15.86
N VAL A 302 19.43 8.27 15.68
CA VAL A 302 19.88 7.42 16.79
C VAL A 302 21.18 7.99 17.37
N SER A 303 21.25 8.10 18.67
CA SER A 303 22.40 8.60 19.42
C SER A 303 22.50 7.83 20.74
N TYR A 304 23.53 8.15 21.51
CA TYR A 304 23.73 7.61 22.85
C TYR A 304 23.80 8.77 23.85
N ASP A 305 23.19 8.59 25.01
CA ASP A 305 23.27 9.55 26.10
C ASP A 305 24.61 9.47 26.85
N GLU A 306 24.76 10.27 27.92
CA GLU A 306 26.01 10.35 28.70
C GLU A 306 26.34 9.03 29.44
N ILE A 307 25.35 8.18 29.69
CA ILE A 307 25.54 6.87 30.32
C ILE A 307 25.60 5.71 29.31
N GLY A 308 25.57 6.02 28.02
CA GLY A 308 25.68 5.04 26.95
C GLY A 308 24.37 4.35 26.55
N ASP A 309 23.22 4.82 27.05
CA ASP A 309 21.92 4.32 26.64
C ASP A 309 21.51 4.87 25.26
N VAL A 310 20.75 4.05 24.51
CA VAL A 310 20.26 4.42 23.18
C VAL A 310 19.13 5.44 23.31
N VAL A 311 19.26 6.55 22.57
CA VAL A 311 18.27 7.63 22.52
C VAL A 311 18.04 8.08 21.06
N VAL A 312 16.91 8.70 20.78
CA VAL A 312 16.68 9.43 19.53
C VAL A 312 16.90 10.91 19.79
N SER A 313 17.98 11.46 19.23
CA SER A 313 18.28 12.89 19.26
C SER A 313 17.50 13.61 18.17
N MET A 314 16.82 14.70 18.53
CA MET A 314 16.01 15.52 17.64
C MET A 314 16.55 16.95 17.58
N THR A 315 16.42 17.59 16.42
CA THR A 315 16.69 19.00 16.22
C THR A 315 15.47 19.68 15.63
N MET A 316 15.02 20.76 16.24
CA MET A 316 13.87 21.55 15.83
C MET A 316 14.30 22.74 14.97
N ASP A 317 13.36 23.26 14.17
CA ASP A 317 13.52 24.53 13.47
C ASP A 317 13.53 25.74 14.45
N SER A 318 13.68 26.95 13.94
CA SER A 318 13.80 28.16 14.76
C SER A 318 12.53 28.48 15.57
N ASP A 319 11.36 28.18 15.05
CA ASP A 319 10.07 28.48 15.69
C ASP A 319 9.67 27.39 16.68
N GLY A 320 9.93 26.12 16.33
CA GLY A 320 9.85 25.01 17.26
C GLY A 320 10.78 25.17 18.45
N ALA A 321 12.04 25.58 18.23
CA ALA A 321 12.98 25.84 19.30
C ALA A 321 12.52 26.94 20.28
N LYS A 322 11.87 28.01 19.76
CA LYS A 322 11.28 29.07 20.61
C LYS A 322 10.13 28.55 21.44
N THR A 323 9.21 27.80 20.80
CA THR A 323 8.04 27.21 21.48
C THR A 323 8.49 26.19 22.52
N TRP A 324 9.44 25.30 22.16
CA TRP A 324 10.04 24.34 23.08
C TRP A 324 10.73 25.01 24.25
N GLY A 325 11.48 26.10 24.00
CA GLY A 325 12.13 26.90 25.05
C GLY A 325 11.14 27.50 26.04
N LYS A 326 9.99 28.00 25.55
CA LYS A 326 8.92 28.53 26.42
C LYS A 326 8.26 27.43 27.24
N MET A 327 7.89 26.32 26.63
CA MET A 327 7.26 25.18 27.27
C MET A 327 8.18 24.58 28.34
N THR A 328 9.43 24.31 28.03
CA THR A 328 10.40 23.74 28.96
C THR A 328 10.75 24.70 30.10
N LYS A 329 10.81 26.01 29.84
CA LYS A 329 10.99 27.02 30.89
C LYS A 329 9.83 26.99 31.88
N LYS A 330 8.59 27.03 31.38
CA LYS A 330 7.38 26.98 32.21
C LYS A 330 7.33 25.69 33.06
N CYS A 331 7.58 24.53 32.44
CA CYS A 331 7.60 23.24 33.15
C CYS A 331 8.67 23.16 34.23
N SER A 332 9.86 23.75 33.98
CA SER A 332 10.93 23.77 35.01
C SER A 332 10.58 24.69 36.18
N GLU A 333 9.90 25.79 35.96
CA GLU A 333 9.41 26.71 37.01
C GLU A 333 8.24 26.10 37.80
N GLU A 334 7.43 25.21 37.20
CA GLU A 334 6.31 24.51 37.84
C GLU A 334 6.74 23.18 38.48
N ASN A 335 7.74 23.19 39.35
CA ASN A 335 8.25 22.03 40.09
C ASN A 335 8.77 20.87 39.22
N ASN A 336 9.52 21.22 38.16
CA ASN A 336 10.04 20.23 37.22
C ASN A 336 8.95 19.35 36.61
N ARG A 337 7.87 19.96 36.15
CA ARG A 337 6.75 19.28 35.51
C ARG A 337 7.25 18.49 34.30
N ALA A 338 6.69 17.30 34.10
CA ALA A 338 7.04 16.48 32.93
C ALA A 338 6.44 17.06 31.65
N VAL A 339 7.16 16.86 30.54
CA VAL A 339 6.61 17.03 29.20
C VAL A 339 6.45 15.66 28.56
N ALA A 340 5.22 15.33 28.19
CA ALA A 340 4.94 14.07 27.50
C ALA A 340 5.28 14.20 26.02
N VAL A 341 6.03 13.22 25.52
CA VAL A 341 6.28 12.98 24.10
C VAL A 341 5.26 11.94 23.66
N VAL A 342 4.29 12.37 22.89
CA VAL A 342 3.15 11.56 22.42
C VAL A 342 3.32 11.27 20.95
N LEU A 343 3.16 10.01 20.57
CA LEU A 343 3.17 9.56 19.18
C LEU A 343 1.89 8.75 18.92
N ASP A 344 1.08 9.21 17.96
CA ASP A 344 -0.17 8.55 17.59
C ASP A 344 -1.11 8.28 18.79
N ASN A 345 -1.29 9.28 19.66
CA ASN A 345 -2.09 9.24 20.91
C ASN A 345 -1.56 8.28 22.00
N LEU A 346 -0.33 7.84 21.91
CA LEU A 346 0.33 7.05 22.94
C LEU A 346 1.54 7.79 23.52
N VAL A 347 1.71 7.75 24.82
CA VAL A 347 2.85 8.40 25.51
C VAL A 347 4.10 7.54 25.35
N PHE A 348 5.07 8.04 24.63
CA PHE A 348 6.36 7.37 24.43
C PHE A 348 7.30 7.57 25.63
N SER A 349 7.33 8.80 26.13
CA SER A 349 8.08 9.17 27.33
C SER A 349 7.50 10.44 27.93
N ALA A 350 7.67 10.62 29.24
CA ALA A 350 7.28 11.85 29.94
C ALA A 350 8.39 12.26 30.93
N PRO A 351 9.54 12.77 30.43
CA PRO A 351 10.65 13.19 31.27
C PRO A 351 10.32 14.48 32.05
N ASN A 352 10.77 14.56 33.29
CA ASN A 352 10.71 15.79 34.07
C ASN A 352 11.71 16.82 33.52
N VAL A 353 11.24 18.05 33.34
CA VAL A 353 12.05 19.15 32.81
C VAL A 353 12.77 19.86 33.95
N GLN A 354 14.11 19.77 33.95
CA GLN A 354 14.95 20.40 35.00
C GLN A 354 15.31 21.85 34.70
N SER A 355 15.42 22.21 33.42
CA SER A 355 15.79 23.54 32.96
C SER A 355 15.23 23.84 31.59
N ALA A 356 15.16 25.14 31.25
CA ALA A 356 14.74 25.56 29.92
C ALA A 356 15.70 25.08 28.81
N ILE A 357 15.15 24.50 27.75
CA ILE A 357 15.90 23.98 26.60
C ILE A 357 15.67 24.94 25.41
N THR A 358 16.58 25.90 25.25
CA THR A 358 16.42 26.98 24.25
C THR A 358 17.15 26.72 22.93
N ASN A 359 17.98 25.66 22.86
CA ASN A 359 18.79 25.34 21.69
C ASN A 359 18.06 24.48 20.64
N GLY A 360 16.77 24.16 20.84
CA GLY A 360 15.97 23.35 19.94
C GLY A 360 16.44 21.90 19.79
N ARG A 361 17.31 21.40 20.67
CA ARG A 361 17.75 20.00 20.69
C ARG A 361 17.12 19.26 21.85
N SER A 362 16.58 18.10 21.59
CA SER A 362 15.95 17.23 22.59
C SER A 362 16.28 15.78 22.31
N GLN A 363 16.04 14.91 23.29
CA GLN A 363 16.29 13.48 23.21
C GLN A 363 15.07 12.72 23.71
N ILE A 364 14.70 11.65 22.99
CA ILE A 364 13.71 10.67 23.42
C ILE A 364 14.46 9.46 23.94
N SER A 365 14.25 9.12 25.20
CA SER A 365 14.82 7.93 25.84
C SER A 365 13.83 6.76 25.82
N PHE A 366 14.36 5.55 25.85
CA PHE A 366 13.59 4.31 25.86
C PHE A 366 13.56 3.69 27.27
N GLY A 367 12.54 2.89 27.58
CA GLY A 367 12.36 2.27 28.87
C GLY A 367 13.55 1.39 29.30
N SER A 368 13.82 1.33 30.62
CA SER A 368 14.97 0.62 31.20
C SER A 368 14.90 -0.92 31.10
N GLN A 369 13.74 -1.47 30.77
CA GLN A 369 13.52 -2.94 30.75
C GLN A 369 13.78 -3.59 29.38
N GLN A 370 14.18 -2.84 28.38
CA GLN A 370 14.47 -3.36 27.04
C GLN A 370 15.92 -3.76 26.90
N THR A 371 16.18 -4.79 26.08
CA THR A 371 17.54 -5.13 25.68
C THR A 371 18.13 -4.04 24.79
N ALA A 372 19.45 -3.88 24.79
CA ALA A 372 20.15 -2.89 23.96
C ALA A 372 19.77 -3.04 22.45
N GLN A 373 19.65 -4.28 21.98
CA GLN A 373 19.26 -4.54 20.58
C GLN A 373 17.82 -4.07 20.26
N GLN A 374 16.89 -4.30 21.17
CA GLN A 374 15.50 -3.83 21.01
C GLN A 374 15.43 -2.29 20.99
N LYS A 375 16.18 -1.62 21.88
CA LYS A 375 16.27 -0.15 21.90
C LYS A 375 16.83 0.41 20.59
N ILE A 376 17.87 -0.24 20.01
CA ILE A 376 18.47 0.18 18.74
C ILE A 376 17.45 0.11 17.60
N VAL A 377 16.81 -1.04 17.42
CA VAL A 377 15.81 -1.23 16.34
C VAL A 377 14.69 -0.22 16.46
N GLU A 378 14.21 0.01 17.67
CA GLU A 378 13.12 0.96 17.92
C GLU A 378 13.55 2.42 17.73
N ALA A 379 14.78 2.76 18.10
CA ALA A 379 15.33 4.07 17.87
C ALA A 379 15.54 4.35 16.37
N GLU A 380 15.94 3.33 15.60
CA GLU A 380 16.00 3.40 14.13
C GLU A 380 14.62 3.63 13.54
N ASP A 381 13.61 2.85 13.94
CA ASP A 381 12.24 2.98 13.49
C ASP A 381 11.67 4.37 13.80
N LEU A 382 11.82 4.82 15.06
CA LEU A 382 11.32 6.13 15.48
C LEU A 382 12.04 7.28 14.75
N SER A 383 13.37 7.23 14.68
CA SER A 383 14.14 8.26 13.97
C SER A 383 13.75 8.34 12.50
N GLY A 384 13.47 7.19 11.91
CA GLY A 384 12.99 7.06 10.54
C GLY A 384 11.61 7.67 10.33
N LEU A 385 10.66 7.33 11.18
CA LEU A 385 9.31 7.92 11.13
C LEU A 385 9.37 9.45 11.25
N LEU A 386 10.19 9.95 12.19
CA LEU A 386 10.34 11.40 12.40
C LEU A 386 11.00 12.11 11.22
N LYS A 387 12.02 11.50 10.60
CA LYS A 387 12.66 12.04 9.36
C LYS A 387 11.73 12.04 8.17
N ALA A 388 10.92 10.98 8.02
CA ALA A 388 9.96 10.88 6.92
C ALA A 388 8.84 11.91 7.05
N GLY A 389 8.51 12.29 8.30
CA GLY A 389 7.44 13.20 8.63
C GLY A 389 6.10 12.52 8.93
N SER A 390 5.17 13.31 9.48
CA SER A 390 3.81 12.86 9.75
C SER A 390 2.98 12.77 8.47
N LEU A 391 2.05 11.82 8.42
CA LEU A 391 1.07 11.74 7.35
C LEU A 391 0.08 12.91 7.47
N PRO A 392 -0.26 13.59 6.37
CA PRO A 392 -1.24 14.69 6.39
C PRO A 392 -2.64 14.24 6.79
N ALA A 393 -2.95 12.96 6.59
CA ALA A 393 -4.16 12.31 7.07
C ALA A 393 -3.85 10.86 7.47
N PRO A 394 -4.62 10.26 8.40
CA PRO A 394 -4.45 8.86 8.74
C PRO A 394 -4.59 7.96 7.52
N ALA A 395 -3.72 6.97 7.39
CA ALA A 395 -3.81 5.93 6.37
C ALA A 395 -4.18 4.60 7.04
N ARG A 396 -5.11 3.87 6.43
CA ARG A 396 -5.51 2.54 6.92
C ARG A 396 -5.24 1.47 5.88
N ILE A 397 -4.88 0.29 6.32
CA ILE A 397 -4.74 -0.86 5.46
C ILE A 397 -6.15 -1.36 5.12
N VAL A 398 -6.50 -1.36 3.83
CA VAL A 398 -7.77 -1.87 3.31
C VAL A 398 -7.63 -3.24 2.67
N ASP A 399 -6.41 -3.59 2.25
CA ASP A 399 -6.10 -4.90 1.72
C ASP A 399 -4.65 -5.26 2.04
N GLU A 400 -4.39 -6.52 2.36
CA GLU A 400 -3.08 -7.05 2.66
C GLU A 400 -2.93 -8.48 2.16
N VAL A 401 -1.96 -8.70 1.30
CA VAL A 401 -1.61 -10.02 0.77
C VAL A 401 -0.18 -10.35 1.19
N SER A 402 -0.01 -11.49 1.83
CA SER A 402 1.30 -12.03 2.21
C SER A 402 1.64 -13.24 1.37
N ILE A 403 2.78 -13.24 0.70
CA ILE A 403 3.29 -14.35 -0.09
C ILE A 403 4.49 -14.96 0.64
N GLY A 404 4.39 -16.26 0.94
CA GLY A 404 5.50 -16.98 1.59
C GLY A 404 6.71 -17.16 0.64
N PRO A 405 7.95 -17.20 1.18
CA PRO A 405 9.15 -17.40 0.35
C PRO A 405 9.14 -18.72 -0.43
N GLN A 406 8.54 -19.79 0.13
CA GLN A 406 8.44 -21.11 -0.55
C GLN A 406 7.64 -21.03 -1.84
N LEU A 407 6.50 -20.33 -1.83
CA LEU A 407 5.67 -20.14 -3.03
C LEU A 407 6.46 -19.38 -4.12
N GLY A 408 7.25 -18.39 -3.73
CA GLY A 408 8.14 -17.68 -4.64
C GLY A 408 9.19 -18.59 -5.26
N GLU A 409 9.83 -19.48 -4.48
CA GLU A 409 10.83 -20.44 -4.97
C GLU A 409 10.24 -21.45 -5.96
N ASP A 410 9.05 -21.97 -5.68
CA ASP A 410 8.37 -22.90 -6.58
C ASP A 410 7.92 -22.22 -7.88
N ASN A 411 7.44 -20.98 -7.81
CA ASN A 411 7.13 -20.16 -8.97
C ASN A 411 8.38 -19.89 -9.83
N ILE A 412 9.53 -19.61 -9.23
CA ILE A 412 10.80 -19.44 -9.94
C ILE A 412 11.19 -20.74 -10.65
N LYS A 413 11.13 -21.88 -9.96
CA LYS A 413 11.46 -23.19 -10.54
C LYS A 413 10.53 -23.53 -11.71
N ALA A 414 9.23 -23.36 -11.55
CA ALA A 414 8.23 -23.61 -12.59
C ALA A 414 8.40 -22.64 -13.77
N GLY A 415 8.56 -21.35 -13.52
CA GLY A 415 8.78 -20.32 -14.54
C GLY A 415 10.07 -20.54 -15.32
N MET A 416 11.18 -20.83 -14.62
CA MET A 416 12.49 -21.08 -15.24
C MET A 416 12.50 -22.37 -16.06
N SER A 417 11.89 -23.46 -15.56
CA SER A 417 11.77 -24.70 -16.32
C SER A 417 10.94 -24.52 -17.60
N SER A 418 9.81 -23.81 -17.52
CA SER A 418 8.98 -23.47 -18.69
C SER A 418 9.74 -22.62 -19.71
N PHE A 419 10.50 -21.63 -19.23
CA PHE A 419 11.35 -20.78 -20.08
C PHE A 419 12.41 -21.61 -20.82
N ILE A 420 13.15 -22.50 -20.14
CA ILE A 420 14.19 -23.33 -20.74
C ILE A 420 13.58 -24.30 -21.78
N ILE A 421 12.44 -24.94 -21.44
CA ILE A 421 11.75 -25.84 -22.35
C ILE A 421 11.30 -25.08 -23.61
N ALA A 422 10.68 -23.91 -23.47
CA ALA A 422 10.25 -23.08 -24.60
C ALA A 422 11.44 -22.68 -25.48
N LEU A 423 12.56 -22.27 -24.88
CA LEU A 423 13.77 -21.89 -25.61
C LEU A 423 14.34 -23.07 -26.41
N LEU A 424 14.44 -24.26 -25.79
CA LEU A 424 14.95 -25.46 -26.45
C LEU A 424 14.05 -25.90 -27.61
N VAL A 425 12.72 -25.87 -27.43
CA VAL A 425 11.76 -26.20 -28.49
C VAL A 425 11.89 -25.24 -29.67
N VAL A 426 12.00 -23.94 -29.41
CA VAL A 426 12.19 -22.92 -30.44
C VAL A 426 13.53 -23.12 -31.15
N PHE A 427 14.61 -23.38 -30.44
CA PHE A 427 15.93 -23.67 -31.02
C PHE A 427 15.90 -24.88 -31.93
N ALA A 428 15.32 -25.98 -31.46
CA ALA A 428 15.18 -27.20 -32.26
C ALA A 428 14.34 -26.98 -33.51
N TYR A 429 13.19 -26.28 -33.39
CA TYR A 429 12.33 -25.92 -34.49
C TYR A 429 13.06 -25.07 -35.55
N MET A 430 13.77 -24.02 -35.16
CA MET A 430 14.48 -23.14 -36.08
C MET A 430 15.60 -23.87 -36.84
N ILE A 431 16.37 -24.73 -36.16
CA ILE A 431 17.41 -25.51 -36.80
C ILE A 431 16.78 -26.54 -37.76
N PHE A 432 15.73 -27.23 -37.32
CA PHE A 432 15.04 -28.26 -38.15
C PHE A 432 14.43 -27.64 -39.39
N TYR A 433 13.75 -26.48 -39.28
CA TYR A 433 13.01 -25.91 -40.39
C TYR A 433 13.91 -25.05 -41.31
N TYR A 434 14.75 -24.16 -40.74
CA TYR A 434 15.57 -23.19 -41.50
C TYR A 434 17.05 -23.59 -41.62
N SER A 435 17.46 -24.70 -41.08
CA SER A 435 18.84 -25.23 -41.17
C SER A 435 19.91 -24.20 -40.76
N GLY A 436 20.79 -23.78 -41.65
CA GLY A 436 21.88 -22.83 -41.38
C GLY A 436 21.38 -21.43 -40.98
N ALA A 437 20.28 -20.95 -41.54
CA ALA A 437 19.66 -19.69 -41.16
C ALA A 437 19.01 -19.79 -39.76
N GLY A 438 18.48 -20.94 -39.39
CA GLY A 438 17.97 -21.19 -38.04
C GLY A 438 19.03 -21.08 -36.96
N VAL A 439 20.27 -21.49 -37.23
CA VAL A 439 21.40 -21.28 -36.29
C VAL A 439 21.67 -19.78 -36.09
N VAL A 440 21.60 -18.98 -37.16
CA VAL A 440 21.75 -17.52 -37.06
C VAL A 440 20.65 -16.89 -36.25
N SER A 441 19.40 -17.33 -36.44
CA SER A 441 18.26 -16.90 -35.59
C SER A 441 18.48 -17.24 -34.11
N ASN A 442 18.98 -18.43 -33.79
CA ASN A 442 19.24 -18.85 -32.42
C ASN A 442 20.34 -17.99 -31.75
N ILE A 443 21.38 -17.61 -32.51
CA ILE A 443 22.41 -16.67 -32.02
C ILE A 443 21.79 -15.30 -31.74
N ALA A 444 20.94 -14.80 -32.64
CA ALA A 444 20.25 -13.53 -32.45
C ALA A 444 19.29 -13.58 -31.25
N LEU A 445 18.63 -14.71 -31.03
CA LEU A 445 17.75 -14.89 -29.86
C LEU A 445 18.52 -14.92 -28.55
N LEU A 446 19.70 -15.56 -28.49
CA LEU A 446 20.59 -15.48 -27.33
C LEU A 446 21.07 -14.04 -27.08
N ALA A 447 21.44 -13.31 -28.14
CA ALA A 447 21.79 -11.90 -28.02
C ALA A 447 20.61 -11.05 -27.53
N ASN A 448 19.39 -11.34 -28.02
CA ASN A 448 18.18 -10.68 -27.53
C ASN A 448 17.96 -10.89 -26.02
N LEU A 449 18.08 -12.11 -25.55
CA LEU A 449 17.95 -12.42 -24.12
C LEU A 449 19.02 -11.71 -23.29
N PHE A 450 20.25 -11.66 -23.78
CA PHE A 450 21.34 -10.93 -23.11
C PHE A 450 21.01 -9.42 -23.02
N PHE A 451 20.56 -8.80 -24.11
CA PHE A 451 20.18 -7.39 -24.09
C PHE A 451 18.93 -7.13 -23.22
N LEU A 452 17.95 -8.02 -23.25
CA LEU A 452 16.74 -7.91 -22.45
C LEU A 452 17.08 -7.95 -20.96
N THR A 453 17.84 -8.96 -20.51
CA THR A 453 18.24 -9.09 -19.11
C THR A 453 19.13 -7.94 -18.64
N GLY A 454 20.07 -7.51 -19.50
CA GLY A 454 20.91 -6.35 -19.24
C GLY A 454 20.11 -5.04 -19.13
N ALA A 455 19.11 -4.84 -19.97
CA ALA A 455 18.24 -3.66 -19.92
C ALA A 455 17.34 -3.68 -18.68
N LEU A 456 16.76 -4.84 -18.32
CA LEU A 456 15.96 -4.99 -17.09
C LEU A 456 16.80 -4.67 -15.85
N ALA A 457 18.01 -5.22 -15.75
CA ALA A 457 18.92 -4.94 -14.63
C ALA A 457 19.34 -3.47 -14.57
N SER A 458 19.70 -2.88 -15.73
CA SER A 458 20.14 -1.47 -15.80
C SER A 458 19.04 -0.46 -15.48
N LEU A 459 17.79 -0.77 -15.82
CA LEU A 459 16.62 0.07 -15.50
C LEU A 459 16.08 -0.20 -14.10
N GLY A 460 16.65 -1.15 -13.37
CA GLY A 460 16.17 -1.54 -12.06
C GLY A 460 14.74 -2.11 -12.06
N ALA A 461 14.30 -2.70 -13.17
CA ALA A 461 12.96 -3.26 -13.28
C ALA A 461 12.82 -4.57 -12.51
N ALA A 462 11.77 -4.71 -11.70
CA ALA A 462 11.49 -5.94 -10.98
C ALA A 462 10.94 -7.02 -11.94
N LEU A 463 11.54 -8.21 -11.92
CA LEU A 463 11.06 -9.38 -12.64
C LEU A 463 9.95 -10.05 -11.83
N THR A 464 8.73 -10.03 -12.36
CA THR A 464 7.55 -10.69 -11.77
C THR A 464 7.27 -12.01 -12.49
N LEU A 465 6.40 -12.88 -11.92
CA LEU A 465 5.96 -14.10 -12.60
C LEU A 465 5.33 -13.83 -13.97
N PRO A 466 4.37 -12.88 -14.12
CA PRO A 466 3.93 -12.43 -15.43
C PRO A 466 5.05 -11.80 -16.29
N GLY A 467 6.06 -11.19 -15.67
CA GLY A 467 7.25 -10.70 -16.37
C GLY A 467 8.04 -11.84 -17.03
N ILE A 468 8.20 -12.99 -16.37
CA ILE A 468 8.79 -14.20 -16.98
C ILE A 468 7.93 -14.67 -18.17
N ALA A 469 6.60 -14.68 -18.02
CA ALA A 469 5.71 -15.00 -19.15
C ALA A 469 5.88 -13.99 -20.30
N GLY A 470 6.10 -12.71 -20.01
CA GLY A 470 6.46 -11.68 -20.99
C GLY A 470 7.76 -11.99 -21.73
N ILE A 471 8.79 -12.47 -21.03
CA ILE A 471 10.05 -12.92 -21.65
C ILE A 471 9.80 -14.11 -22.58
N VAL A 472 9.04 -15.11 -22.16
CA VAL A 472 8.68 -16.28 -22.99
C VAL A 472 7.91 -15.84 -24.24
N LEU A 473 6.97 -14.91 -24.09
CA LEU A 473 6.23 -14.33 -25.22
C LEU A 473 7.16 -13.59 -26.18
N THR A 474 8.10 -12.81 -25.67
CA THR A 474 9.07 -12.09 -26.53
C THR A 474 10.02 -13.00 -27.28
N ILE A 475 10.34 -14.19 -26.74
CA ILE A 475 11.08 -15.24 -27.48
C ILE A 475 10.32 -15.63 -28.74
N GLY A 476 9.01 -15.89 -28.62
CA GLY A 476 8.16 -16.23 -29.77
C GLY A 476 8.12 -15.11 -30.82
N MET A 477 7.92 -13.86 -30.38
CA MET A 477 7.87 -12.69 -31.25
C MET A 477 9.23 -12.38 -31.92
N ALA A 478 10.33 -12.57 -31.21
CA ALA A 478 11.68 -12.38 -31.77
C ALA A 478 11.98 -13.37 -32.89
N VAL A 479 11.48 -14.60 -32.76
CA VAL A 479 11.63 -15.62 -33.81
C VAL A 479 10.73 -15.30 -35.01
N ASP A 480 9.52 -14.78 -34.79
CA ASP A 480 8.57 -14.43 -35.86
C ASP A 480 9.15 -13.40 -36.84
N ALA A 481 9.81 -12.37 -36.37
CA ALA A 481 10.52 -11.40 -37.22
C ALA A 481 11.57 -12.08 -38.10
N ASN A 482 12.33 -13.04 -37.59
CA ASN A 482 13.30 -13.81 -38.36
C ASN A 482 12.62 -14.74 -39.39
N VAL A 483 11.51 -15.38 -39.02
CA VAL A 483 10.69 -16.20 -39.92
C VAL A 483 10.20 -15.39 -41.11
N LEU A 484 9.65 -14.20 -40.89
CA LEU A 484 9.19 -13.30 -41.94
C LEU A 484 10.33 -12.94 -42.91
N ILE A 485 11.52 -12.61 -42.40
CA ILE A 485 12.70 -12.31 -43.22
C ILE A 485 13.10 -13.55 -44.01
N TYR A 486 13.18 -14.74 -43.40
CA TYR A 486 13.65 -15.96 -44.06
C TYR A 486 12.70 -16.45 -45.12
N GLU A 487 11.39 -16.43 -44.87
CA GLU A 487 10.40 -16.77 -45.91
C GLU A 487 10.46 -15.80 -47.08
N ARG A 488 10.67 -14.51 -46.80
CA ARG A 488 10.85 -13.53 -47.90
C ARG A 488 12.12 -13.78 -48.69
N ILE A 489 13.24 -14.13 -48.05
CA ILE A 489 14.48 -14.52 -48.73
C ILE A 489 14.24 -15.78 -49.59
N ARG A 490 13.55 -16.79 -49.06
CA ARG A 490 13.19 -18.02 -49.80
C ARG A 490 12.35 -17.69 -51.03
N GLU A 491 11.41 -16.78 -50.93
CA GLU A 491 10.58 -16.34 -52.05
C GLU A 491 11.44 -15.65 -53.12
N GLU A 492 12.33 -14.74 -52.74
CA GLU A 492 13.23 -14.06 -53.71
C GLU A 492 14.22 -15.04 -54.39
N MET A 493 14.69 -16.05 -53.63
CA MET A 493 15.51 -17.13 -54.20
C MET A 493 14.72 -17.99 -55.24
N ARG A 494 13.44 -18.29 -54.96
CA ARG A 494 12.55 -18.99 -55.91
C ARG A 494 12.29 -18.19 -57.18
N HIS A 495 12.34 -16.86 -57.10
CA HIS A 495 12.29 -15.99 -58.29
C HIS A 495 13.61 -15.93 -59.07
N GLY A 496 14.59 -16.80 -58.75
CA GLY A 496 15.85 -16.95 -59.46
C GLY A 496 16.94 -15.93 -59.09
N LYS A 497 16.76 -15.19 -58.00
CA LYS A 497 17.78 -14.22 -57.57
C LYS A 497 18.93 -14.93 -56.85
N GLY A 498 20.13 -14.42 -57.07
CA GLY A 498 21.31 -14.91 -56.34
C GLY A 498 21.20 -14.63 -54.83
N LEU A 499 21.81 -15.48 -53.99
CA LEU A 499 21.68 -15.47 -52.52
C LEU A 499 21.93 -14.10 -51.89
N ALA A 500 22.98 -13.36 -52.31
CA ALA A 500 23.30 -12.05 -51.76
C ALA A 500 22.20 -11.00 -52.03
N LEU A 501 21.63 -11.03 -53.26
CA LEU A 501 20.53 -10.14 -53.65
C LEU A 501 19.23 -10.53 -52.94
N ALA A 502 18.93 -11.84 -52.83
CA ALA A 502 17.76 -12.36 -52.14
C ALA A 502 17.77 -11.98 -50.67
N VAL A 503 18.91 -12.06 -50.00
CA VAL A 503 19.06 -11.60 -48.60
C VAL A 503 18.80 -10.11 -48.50
N LYS A 504 19.42 -9.27 -49.34
CA LYS A 504 19.22 -7.81 -49.29
C LYS A 504 17.75 -7.41 -49.51
N GLU A 505 17.08 -7.99 -50.49
CA GLU A 505 15.67 -7.69 -50.77
C GLU A 505 14.71 -8.30 -49.77
N GLY A 506 15.01 -9.49 -49.21
CA GLY A 506 14.23 -10.12 -48.15
C GLY A 506 14.11 -9.24 -46.92
N TYR A 507 15.23 -8.69 -46.45
CA TYR A 507 15.20 -7.70 -45.35
C TYR A 507 14.42 -6.44 -45.71
N SER A 508 14.65 -5.87 -46.89
CA SER A 508 13.98 -4.64 -47.30
C SER A 508 12.45 -4.79 -47.40
N LYS A 509 11.99 -5.94 -47.91
CA LYS A 509 10.55 -6.19 -48.11
C LYS A 509 9.84 -6.69 -46.85
N ALA A 510 10.55 -7.35 -45.92
CA ALA A 510 10.00 -7.77 -44.65
C ALA A 510 9.92 -6.63 -43.62
N TYR A 511 10.72 -5.56 -43.80
CA TYR A 511 10.89 -4.50 -42.80
C TYR A 511 9.57 -3.83 -42.38
N SER A 512 8.73 -3.43 -43.38
CA SER A 512 7.44 -2.78 -43.08
C SER A 512 6.53 -3.69 -42.26
N ALA A 513 6.37 -4.96 -42.65
CA ALA A 513 5.51 -5.90 -41.92
C ALA A 513 5.98 -6.16 -40.48
N ILE A 514 7.31 -6.22 -40.27
CA ILE A 514 7.88 -6.41 -38.93
C ILE A 514 7.61 -5.19 -38.05
N ILE A 515 7.82 -3.98 -38.57
CA ILE A 515 7.58 -2.75 -37.80
C ILE A 515 6.09 -2.58 -37.47
N ASP A 516 5.20 -2.78 -38.46
CA ASP A 516 3.76 -2.65 -38.27
C ASP A 516 3.22 -3.61 -37.18
N ALA A 517 3.67 -4.87 -37.20
CA ALA A 517 3.28 -5.86 -36.20
C ALA A 517 3.78 -5.48 -34.81
N ASN A 518 5.00 -4.98 -34.68
CA ASN A 518 5.58 -4.60 -33.40
C ASN A 518 5.03 -3.28 -32.85
N ILE A 519 4.65 -2.31 -33.70
CA ILE A 519 3.99 -1.06 -33.26
C ILE A 519 2.64 -1.36 -32.61
N THR A 520 1.83 -2.25 -33.17
CA THR A 520 0.54 -2.61 -32.56
C THR A 520 0.71 -3.27 -31.19
N THR A 521 1.68 -4.17 -31.08
CA THR A 521 1.99 -4.82 -29.78
C THR A 521 2.58 -3.83 -28.78
N LEU A 522 3.43 -2.91 -29.22
CA LEU A 522 4.00 -1.85 -28.38
C LEU A 522 2.91 -0.94 -27.81
N LEU A 523 1.91 -0.58 -28.64
CA LEU A 523 0.79 0.25 -28.20
C LEU A 523 0.00 -0.44 -27.08
N VAL A 524 -0.31 -1.73 -27.23
CA VAL A 524 -0.96 -2.51 -26.16
C VAL A 524 -0.09 -2.57 -24.91
N ALA A 525 1.22 -2.80 -25.05
CA ALA A 525 2.15 -2.83 -23.93
C ALA A 525 2.23 -1.48 -23.18
N LEU A 526 2.20 -0.35 -23.90
CA LEU A 526 2.15 0.99 -23.31
C LEU A 526 0.85 1.24 -22.54
N ILE A 527 -0.28 0.78 -23.05
CA ILE A 527 -1.57 0.85 -22.35
C ILE A 527 -1.49 0.03 -21.05
N LEU A 528 -1.01 -1.22 -21.13
CA LEU A 528 -0.84 -2.07 -19.95
C LEU A 528 0.15 -1.48 -18.93
N TYR A 529 1.19 -0.79 -19.39
CA TYR A 529 2.14 -0.10 -18.52
C TYR A 529 1.50 1.09 -17.78
N SER A 530 0.67 1.87 -18.50
CA SER A 530 0.05 3.09 -17.96
C SER A 530 -1.10 2.81 -17.01
N PHE A 531 -1.92 1.79 -17.32
CA PHE A 531 -3.12 1.46 -16.53
C PHE A 531 -2.95 0.22 -15.65
N GLY A 532 -1.92 -0.59 -15.88
CA GLY A 532 -1.64 -1.77 -15.07
C GLY A 532 -0.99 -1.42 -13.73
N SER A 533 -1.29 -2.23 -12.72
CA SER A 533 -0.69 -2.18 -11.40
C SER A 533 0.14 -3.44 -11.12
N GLY A 534 1.11 -3.36 -10.20
CA GLY A 534 1.87 -4.50 -9.70
C GLY A 534 2.43 -5.40 -10.80
N SER A 535 2.04 -6.65 -10.79
CA SER A 535 2.52 -7.71 -11.70
C SER A 535 2.17 -7.46 -13.18
N ILE A 536 1.05 -6.79 -13.49
CA ILE A 536 0.67 -6.42 -14.87
C ILE A 536 1.66 -5.40 -15.45
N ARG A 537 2.07 -4.43 -14.65
CA ARG A 537 3.07 -3.43 -15.04
C ARG A 537 4.44 -4.09 -15.28
N GLY A 538 4.82 -5.08 -14.44
CA GLY A 538 6.01 -5.90 -14.64
C GLY A 538 6.01 -6.64 -15.98
N PHE A 539 4.89 -7.29 -16.34
CA PHE A 539 4.69 -7.90 -17.66
C PHE A 539 4.84 -6.89 -18.79
N ALA A 540 4.17 -5.73 -18.70
CA ALA A 540 4.22 -4.69 -19.72
C ALA A 540 5.65 -4.15 -19.91
N THR A 541 6.41 -3.97 -18.82
CA THR A 541 7.81 -3.52 -18.86
C THR A 541 8.69 -4.50 -19.61
N THR A 542 8.61 -5.81 -19.30
CA THR A 542 9.37 -6.84 -20.00
C THR A 542 8.99 -6.93 -21.46
N LEU A 543 7.71 -6.74 -21.80
CA LEU A 543 7.21 -6.76 -23.17
C LEU A 543 7.75 -5.56 -23.97
N ILE A 544 7.71 -4.34 -23.42
CA ILE A 544 8.24 -3.13 -24.08
C ILE A 544 9.73 -3.28 -24.39
N ILE A 545 10.53 -3.64 -23.39
CA ILE A 545 11.96 -3.84 -23.54
C ILE A 545 12.23 -4.96 -24.54
N GLY A 546 11.48 -6.07 -24.43
CA GLY A 546 11.58 -7.22 -25.30
C GLY A 546 11.30 -6.90 -26.78
N ILE A 547 10.33 -6.04 -27.09
CA ILE A 547 10.06 -5.58 -28.46
C ILE A 547 11.27 -4.83 -29.03
N PHE A 548 11.84 -3.87 -28.29
CA PHE A 548 13.00 -3.11 -28.78
C PHE A 548 14.24 -4.01 -28.97
N THR A 549 14.53 -4.88 -28.00
CA THR A 549 15.69 -5.77 -28.08
C THR A 549 15.52 -6.85 -29.16
N SER A 550 14.28 -7.34 -29.38
CA SER A 550 13.99 -8.31 -30.44
C SER A 550 14.11 -7.69 -31.84
N LEU A 551 13.60 -6.49 -32.03
CA LEU A 551 13.75 -5.75 -33.29
C LEU A 551 15.22 -5.52 -33.62
N PHE A 552 16.00 -5.07 -32.65
CA PHE A 552 17.44 -4.88 -32.81
C PHE A 552 18.14 -6.20 -33.19
N SER A 553 17.85 -7.27 -32.45
CA SER A 553 18.48 -8.56 -32.71
C SER A 553 18.07 -9.16 -34.04
N ALA A 554 16.79 -9.12 -34.41
CA ALA A 554 16.28 -9.69 -35.65
C ALA A 554 16.71 -8.90 -36.91
N ILE A 555 16.79 -7.57 -36.80
CA ILE A 555 17.12 -6.73 -37.97
C ILE A 555 18.62 -6.49 -38.08
N VAL A 556 19.31 -6.19 -36.97
CA VAL A 556 20.71 -5.79 -37.01
C VAL A 556 21.65 -6.99 -36.86
N ILE A 557 21.48 -7.79 -35.80
CA ILE A 557 22.42 -8.89 -35.48
C ILE A 557 22.36 -9.97 -36.56
N THR A 558 21.18 -10.43 -36.96
CA THR A 558 21.06 -11.44 -38.01
C THR A 558 21.62 -10.95 -39.35
N ARG A 559 21.35 -9.67 -39.71
CA ARG A 559 21.87 -9.07 -40.93
C ARG A 559 23.39 -9.01 -40.93
N LEU A 560 24.02 -8.60 -39.84
CA LEU A 560 25.49 -8.58 -39.70
C LEU A 560 26.10 -9.97 -39.88
N VAL A 561 25.49 -11.00 -39.28
CA VAL A 561 25.97 -12.37 -39.39
C VAL A 561 25.84 -12.87 -40.82
N PHE A 562 24.72 -12.60 -41.50
CA PHE A 562 24.53 -13.00 -42.89
C PHE A 562 25.52 -12.30 -43.82
N PHE A 563 25.68 -10.98 -43.72
CA PHE A 563 26.63 -10.24 -44.58
C PHE A 563 28.07 -10.70 -44.35
N SER A 564 28.50 -10.86 -43.11
CA SER A 564 29.84 -11.37 -42.80
C SER A 564 30.10 -12.78 -43.33
N ARG A 565 29.08 -13.65 -43.37
CA ARG A 565 29.21 -14.98 -43.97
C ARG A 565 29.26 -14.95 -45.47
N LEU A 566 28.43 -14.10 -46.10
CA LEU A 566 28.39 -13.92 -47.57
C LEU A 566 29.70 -13.34 -48.09
N GLU A 567 30.28 -12.32 -47.43
CA GLU A 567 31.59 -11.76 -47.77
C GLU A 567 32.73 -12.80 -47.71
N LYS A 568 32.62 -13.74 -46.77
CA LYS A 568 33.57 -14.87 -46.67
C LYS A 568 33.28 -16.01 -47.64
N GLY A 569 32.38 -15.84 -48.62
CA GLY A 569 32.02 -16.83 -49.60
C GLY A 569 31.30 -18.09 -49.08
N LYS A 570 30.76 -18.02 -47.84
CA LYS A 570 30.08 -19.14 -47.23
C LYS A 570 28.60 -19.16 -47.59
N ASN A 571 28.14 -20.27 -48.21
CA ASN A 571 26.71 -20.43 -48.50
C ASN A 571 25.92 -20.70 -47.22
N ILE A 572 24.75 -20.07 -47.11
CA ILE A 572 23.80 -20.26 -46.01
C ILE A 572 22.53 -20.91 -46.56
N ARG A 573 22.09 -21.97 -45.93
CA ARG A 573 20.85 -22.67 -46.30
C ARG A 573 19.69 -22.08 -45.47
N PHE A 574 18.57 -21.72 -46.17
CA PHE A 574 17.35 -21.22 -45.57
C PHE A 574 16.24 -22.27 -45.44
N ALA A 575 16.52 -23.51 -45.74
CA ALA A 575 15.64 -24.66 -45.55
C ALA A 575 16.46 -25.92 -45.38
N SER A 576 15.90 -26.91 -44.69
CA SER A 576 16.43 -28.29 -44.70
C SER A 576 15.95 -29.04 -45.96
N LYS A 577 16.60 -30.14 -46.32
CA LYS A 577 16.18 -30.98 -47.45
C LYS A 577 14.73 -31.47 -47.30
N THR A 578 14.26 -31.65 -46.09
CA THR A 578 12.90 -32.13 -45.77
C THR A 578 11.86 -31.02 -45.81
N THR A 579 12.24 -29.78 -45.45
CA THR A 579 11.29 -28.65 -45.29
C THR A 579 11.27 -27.70 -46.50
N GLU A 580 12.18 -27.89 -47.45
CA GLU A 580 12.32 -27.00 -48.63
C GLU A 580 11.04 -26.87 -49.44
N ASN A 581 10.27 -27.96 -49.57
CA ASN A 581 9.04 -28.01 -50.37
C ASN A 581 7.76 -28.03 -49.50
N TRP A 582 7.87 -27.90 -48.17
CA TRP A 582 6.68 -27.89 -47.32
C TRP A 582 5.80 -26.67 -47.69
N PHE A 583 4.50 -26.92 -47.79
CA PHE A 583 3.47 -25.95 -48.12
C PHE A 583 3.61 -25.29 -49.52
N HIS A 584 4.57 -25.68 -50.34
CA HIS A 584 4.77 -25.10 -51.67
C HIS A 584 3.61 -25.40 -52.66
N SER A 585 3.03 -26.60 -52.55
CA SER A 585 1.96 -27.06 -53.45
C SER A 585 0.56 -27.03 -52.82
N SER A 586 0.38 -26.33 -51.71
CA SER A 586 -0.94 -26.24 -51.07
C SER A 586 -1.87 -25.32 -51.88
N ALA A 587 -2.77 -25.94 -52.64
CA ALA A 587 -3.80 -25.25 -53.45
C ALA A 587 -5.16 -25.30 -52.74
N ILE A 588 -5.22 -24.78 -51.51
CA ILE A 588 -6.49 -24.73 -50.75
C ILE A 588 -7.32 -23.56 -51.28
N ASP A 589 -8.49 -23.87 -51.85
CA ASP A 589 -9.44 -22.84 -52.27
C ASP A 589 -10.23 -22.27 -51.07
N PHE A 590 -9.61 -21.28 -50.41
CA PHE A 590 -10.23 -20.60 -49.26
C PHE A 590 -11.44 -19.76 -49.69
N ILE A 591 -11.36 -19.08 -50.86
CA ILE A 591 -12.42 -18.19 -51.31
C ILE A 591 -13.62 -18.98 -51.81
N GLY A 592 -13.43 -20.09 -52.54
CA GLY A 592 -14.54 -20.95 -52.95
C GLY A 592 -15.27 -21.61 -51.78
N LYS A 593 -14.56 -21.91 -50.71
CA LYS A 593 -15.15 -22.53 -49.50
C LYS A 593 -15.76 -21.52 -48.51
N ARG A 594 -15.69 -20.20 -48.76
CA ARG A 594 -16.12 -19.15 -47.83
C ARG A 594 -17.56 -19.32 -47.32
N LYS A 595 -18.51 -19.71 -48.18
CA LYS A 595 -19.91 -19.90 -47.80
C LYS A 595 -20.08 -20.97 -46.71
N ARG A 596 -19.32 -22.08 -46.78
CA ARG A 596 -19.33 -23.13 -45.78
C ARG A 596 -18.73 -22.63 -44.46
N MET A 597 -17.66 -21.85 -44.55
CA MET A 597 -17.04 -21.25 -43.38
C MET A 597 -17.92 -20.20 -42.69
N TYR A 598 -18.70 -19.43 -43.49
CA TYR A 598 -19.68 -18.50 -42.92
C TYR A 598 -20.76 -19.23 -42.08
N VAL A 599 -21.27 -20.34 -42.62
CA VAL A 599 -22.27 -21.16 -41.90
C VAL A 599 -21.64 -21.76 -40.65
N PHE A 600 -20.43 -22.30 -40.71
CA PHE A 600 -19.73 -22.82 -39.54
C PHE A 600 -19.49 -21.75 -38.49
N SER A 601 -18.98 -20.58 -38.88
CA SER A 601 -18.74 -19.44 -37.97
C SER A 601 -20.05 -18.95 -37.34
N ALA A 602 -21.12 -18.84 -38.14
CA ALA A 602 -22.44 -18.44 -37.62
C ALA A 602 -22.97 -19.43 -36.57
N LEU A 603 -22.84 -20.72 -36.80
CA LEU A 603 -23.24 -21.75 -35.84
C LEU A 603 -22.43 -21.65 -34.52
N VAL A 604 -21.12 -21.46 -34.61
CA VAL A 604 -20.26 -21.27 -33.42
C VAL A 604 -20.64 -20.01 -32.65
N ILE A 605 -20.83 -18.89 -33.37
CA ILE A 605 -21.22 -17.61 -32.74
C ILE A 605 -22.61 -17.72 -32.09
N LEU A 606 -23.59 -18.29 -32.81
CA LEU A 606 -24.93 -18.49 -32.23
C LEU A 606 -24.93 -19.44 -31.05
N GLY A 607 -24.12 -20.51 -31.11
CA GLY A 607 -23.91 -21.40 -29.96
C GLY A 607 -23.28 -20.69 -28.77
N GLY A 608 -22.28 -19.83 -29.02
CA GLY A 608 -21.65 -18.98 -28.00
C GLY A 608 -22.63 -17.99 -27.36
N ILE A 609 -23.40 -17.27 -28.19
CA ILE A 609 -24.44 -16.34 -27.72
C ILE A 609 -25.52 -17.11 -26.94
N GLY A 610 -25.96 -18.27 -27.44
CA GLY A 610 -26.93 -19.11 -26.74
C GLY A 610 -26.42 -19.60 -25.37
N SER A 611 -25.14 -20.00 -25.30
CA SER A 611 -24.51 -20.37 -24.03
C SER A 611 -24.42 -19.19 -23.07
N LEU A 612 -24.03 -18.02 -23.57
CA LEU A 612 -23.93 -16.79 -22.78
C LEU A 612 -25.29 -16.34 -22.25
N ALA A 613 -26.35 -16.43 -23.08
CA ALA A 613 -27.71 -16.07 -22.68
C ALA A 613 -28.31 -17.05 -21.68
N SER A 614 -27.96 -18.36 -21.77
CA SER A 614 -28.50 -19.39 -20.89
C SER A 614 -27.73 -19.58 -19.58
N ARG A 615 -26.40 -19.42 -19.59
CA ARG A 615 -25.54 -19.66 -18.43
C ARG A 615 -24.98 -18.38 -17.81
N GLY A 616 -25.01 -17.26 -18.53
CA GLY A 616 -24.37 -16.00 -18.13
C GLY A 616 -22.85 -16.09 -18.13
N LEU A 617 -22.24 -15.10 -17.50
CA LEU A 617 -20.81 -15.06 -17.18
C LEU A 617 -20.63 -15.34 -15.68
N ASN A 618 -19.66 -16.15 -15.34
CA ASN A 618 -19.25 -16.35 -13.95
C ASN A 618 -18.20 -15.29 -13.62
N TYR A 619 -18.61 -14.25 -12.93
CA TYR A 619 -17.72 -13.17 -12.54
C TYR A 619 -16.89 -13.58 -11.32
N GLY A 620 -15.60 -13.23 -11.34
CA GLY A 620 -14.75 -13.37 -10.16
C GLY A 620 -15.08 -12.33 -9.08
N VAL A 621 -14.57 -12.56 -7.86
CA VAL A 621 -14.75 -11.69 -6.69
C VAL A 621 -14.33 -10.24 -6.98
N GLU A 622 -13.35 -10.04 -7.85
CA GLU A 622 -12.86 -8.72 -8.26
C GLU A 622 -13.92 -7.87 -8.98
N PHE A 623 -14.91 -8.50 -9.62
CA PHE A 623 -16.00 -7.82 -10.33
C PHE A 623 -17.31 -7.77 -9.53
N THR A 624 -17.58 -8.81 -8.74
CA THR A 624 -18.82 -8.90 -7.93
C THR A 624 -18.66 -8.27 -6.56
N GLY A 625 -17.42 -8.04 -6.12
CA GLY A 625 -17.11 -7.74 -4.74
C GLY A 625 -17.24 -8.99 -3.86
N GLY A 626 -16.84 -8.87 -2.61
CA GLY A 626 -16.95 -9.97 -1.64
C GLY A 626 -15.89 -9.86 -0.55
N THR A 627 -15.87 -10.86 0.32
CA THR A 627 -14.91 -10.96 1.41
C THR A 627 -14.09 -12.23 1.25
N THR A 628 -12.78 -12.12 1.38
CA THR A 628 -11.85 -13.25 1.36
C THR A 628 -11.42 -13.56 2.79
N PHE A 629 -11.43 -14.84 3.14
CA PHE A 629 -10.96 -15.33 4.43
C PHE A 629 -9.83 -16.33 4.21
N ASP A 630 -8.70 -16.12 4.89
CA ASP A 630 -7.64 -17.13 5.00
C ASP A 630 -7.92 -17.97 6.24
N ILE A 631 -8.18 -19.26 6.04
CA ILE A 631 -8.49 -20.20 7.13
C ILE A 631 -7.36 -21.24 7.19
N SER A 632 -6.76 -21.39 8.36
CA SER A 632 -5.75 -22.41 8.61
C SER A 632 -6.38 -23.60 9.35
N PHE A 633 -6.15 -24.80 8.84
CA PHE A 633 -6.59 -26.06 9.45
C PHE A 633 -5.38 -26.80 10.03
N ASN A 634 -5.59 -27.53 11.12
CA ASN A 634 -4.53 -28.34 11.75
C ASN A 634 -4.31 -29.70 11.05
N GLU A 635 -5.19 -30.07 10.13
CA GLU A 635 -5.16 -31.33 9.37
C GLU A 635 -5.44 -31.04 7.90
N GLU A 636 -4.96 -31.91 7.00
CA GLU A 636 -5.30 -31.83 5.57
C GLU A 636 -6.81 -32.07 5.37
N ILE A 637 -7.49 -31.07 4.81
CA ILE A 637 -8.94 -31.13 4.56
C ILE A 637 -9.16 -30.94 3.05
N ASP A 638 -10.10 -31.72 2.49
CA ASP A 638 -10.50 -31.58 1.10
C ASP A 638 -11.25 -30.25 0.88
N THR A 639 -10.86 -29.52 -0.16
CA THR A 639 -11.49 -28.26 -0.55
C THR A 639 -12.96 -28.39 -0.88
N ASP A 640 -13.40 -29.55 -1.37
CA ASP A 640 -14.81 -29.80 -1.69
C ASP A 640 -15.66 -29.98 -0.42
N ASP A 641 -15.09 -30.54 0.63
CA ASP A 641 -15.76 -30.64 1.94
C ASP A 641 -15.93 -29.26 2.58
N VAL A 642 -14.87 -28.42 2.51
CA VAL A 642 -14.92 -27.04 2.99
C VAL A 642 -15.96 -26.23 2.20
N ARG A 643 -15.97 -26.36 0.87
CA ARG A 643 -16.96 -25.68 0.01
C ARG A 643 -18.38 -26.08 0.36
N SER A 644 -18.63 -27.37 0.55
CA SER A 644 -19.94 -27.90 0.90
C SER A 644 -20.42 -27.41 2.26
N ALA A 645 -19.54 -27.35 3.26
CA ALA A 645 -19.82 -26.82 4.57
C ALA A 645 -20.15 -25.31 4.52
N LEU A 646 -19.33 -24.54 3.80
CA LEU A 646 -19.51 -23.09 3.65
C LEU A 646 -20.78 -22.75 2.85
N SER A 647 -21.11 -23.50 1.78
CA SER A 647 -22.32 -23.29 1.00
C SER A 647 -23.59 -23.55 1.81
N THR A 648 -23.50 -24.40 2.85
CA THR A 648 -24.61 -24.66 3.77
C THR A 648 -24.73 -23.57 4.84
N ALA A 649 -23.58 -23.02 5.28
CA ALA A 649 -23.53 -21.99 6.32
C ALA A 649 -23.87 -20.58 5.80
N PHE A 650 -23.48 -20.27 4.58
CA PHE A 650 -23.73 -18.96 3.95
C PHE A 650 -24.88 -19.08 2.94
N THR A 651 -25.91 -18.30 3.13
CA THR A 651 -27.05 -18.23 2.21
C THR A 651 -27.20 -16.78 1.72
N GLU A 652 -27.39 -16.62 0.42
CA GLU A 652 -27.69 -15.34 -0.23
C GLU A 652 -29.15 -15.41 -0.74
N ASP A 653 -30.00 -14.51 -0.26
CA ASP A 653 -31.44 -14.49 -0.56
C ASP A 653 -32.17 -15.84 -0.40
N GLY A 654 -31.74 -16.64 0.59
CA GLY A 654 -32.33 -17.97 0.87
C GLY A 654 -31.83 -19.10 -0.05
N THR A 655 -30.88 -18.82 -0.94
CA THR A 655 -30.16 -19.83 -1.74
C THR A 655 -28.75 -20.07 -1.16
N PRO A 656 -28.22 -21.32 -1.18
CA PRO A 656 -26.85 -21.58 -0.75
C PRO A 656 -25.85 -20.74 -1.53
N ALA A 657 -24.96 -20.03 -0.85
CA ALA A 657 -23.86 -19.31 -1.49
C ALA A 657 -22.91 -20.28 -2.20
N ASN A 658 -22.25 -19.82 -3.23
CA ASN A 658 -21.23 -20.60 -3.96
C ASN A 658 -19.82 -20.04 -3.65
N PRO A 659 -19.25 -20.34 -2.48
CA PRO A 659 -17.93 -19.82 -2.10
C PRO A 659 -16.83 -20.43 -2.99
N LEU A 660 -15.92 -19.58 -3.43
CA LEU A 660 -14.69 -20.03 -4.09
C LEU A 660 -13.70 -20.50 -3.01
N VAL A 661 -13.44 -21.79 -2.95
CA VAL A 661 -12.48 -22.38 -2.02
C VAL A 661 -11.24 -22.80 -2.80
N GLN A 662 -10.08 -22.32 -2.35
CA GLN A 662 -8.77 -22.64 -2.93
C GLN A 662 -7.80 -23.02 -1.82
N THR A 663 -6.95 -24.00 -2.05
CA THR A 663 -5.83 -24.29 -1.18
C THR A 663 -4.75 -23.23 -1.37
N LYS A 664 -4.23 -22.75 -0.24
CA LYS A 664 -3.05 -21.89 -0.21
C LYS A 664 -1.94 -22.74 0.41
N GLU A 665 -1.13 -23.35 -0.47
CA GLU A 665 0.02 -24.15 -0.06
C GLU A 665 1.13 -23.31 0.56
#